data_31a257efcf5df11ee7bb091f28eb53cf
#
_entry.id   31a257efcf5df11ee7bb091f28eb53cf
#
_cell.length_a   1.000
_cell.length_b   1.000
_cell.length_c   1.000
_cell.angle_alpha   90.00
_cell.angle_beta   90.00
_cell.angle_gamma   90.00
#
_symmetry.space_group_name_H-M   'P 1'
#
loop_
_entity.id
_entity.type
_entity.pdbx_description
1 polymer ?
#
loop_
_entity_poly.entity_id
_entity_poly.type
_entity_poly.pdbx_seq_one_letter_code
_entity_poly.pdbx_strand_id
1 'polypeptide(L)'
;AIKVGMDMGIVNAGQLAIYDDIDPELKVRVENVVLNLPCPVEGSSNTEQLLEIAEKFRGDGAQVGKKEDLEWRSWPVSQRLSHALVKGITEFIDEDTEAARQEAKRPLDVIEGALMDGMNVVGDLFGSGKMFLPQVVKSARVMKKAVAYLNPYIELEKVEGQSNGKILMVTVKGDVHDIGKNIVGVVLACNGFEVFDLGVMVSVERILDAVKEHNIDIIGMSGLITPSLDEMVHNVKTFHREGLTIPAIIGGATCSKIHTAVKIAPHYPHGAIYIADASRAVPMVSKLINNETRQATIDETYAEYDDMRTKRLSQAKRKEIVSLEAARENRCQHDWANYTPFTPNVLGRQVFNNYPLEDLVERIDWTPFFRSWELHGHYPEILTDKVVGEEAQKLFADGQAMLKQIIEEKWLTAKAVIGLFPANTVNYDDIELYTDESRTTVEMTTHHLRMQLERVGNDNFCLSDFVAPKDSGVADYMGGFAVTTGHGIDEHVARFEANHDDYNAIMLKCLADRLAEAFAERMHERVRKEFWGYAADEQLSNEALIREKYKGIRPAPGYPACPDHTEKGLLWDLLKPDETIDLNITESYAMFPTAAVSGWYFAHPKSRYFGVSNIGRDQVEDYAKRKGMTVAETEKWLAPVLDYDPE
;
A
#
# COMPACT_ATOMS: atom_id res chain seq x y z
N ALA A 1 -8.04 42.54 27.66
CA ALA A 1 -6.95 41.82 28.32
C ALA A 1 -5.81 42.78 28.69
N ILE A 2 -5.14 43.45 27.77
CA ILE A 2 -4.01 44.38 28.03
C ILE A 2 -4.42 45.50 28.99
N LYS A 3 -5.60 46.11 28.82
CA LYS A 3 -6.12 47.18 29.72
C LYS A 3 -6.36 46.72 31.16
N VAL A 4 -6.46 45.43 31.44
CA VAL A 4 -6.67 44.85 32.78
C VAL A 4 -5.43 44.10 33.30
N GLY A 5 -4.26 44.35 32.73
CA GLY A 5 -2.97 43.89 33.25
C GLY A 5 -2.42 42.61 32.63
N MET A 6 -2.77 42.28 31.39
CA MET A 6 -2.15 41.19 30.67
C MET A 6 -0.87 41.68 29.98
N ASP A 7 0.28 41.17 30.41
CA ASP A 7 1.60 41.56 29.91
C ASP A 7 2.13 40.65 28.81
N MET A 8 1.69 39.37 28.76
CA MET A 8 2.15 38.38 27.80
C MET A 8 1.01 37.44 27.40
N GLY A 9 1.05 36.97 26.15
CA GLY A 9 0.15 35.95 25.63
C GLY A 9 0.95 34.90 24.84
N ILE A 10 0.59 33.64 25.01
CA ILE A 10 1.12 32.55 24.13
C ILE A 10 0.30 32.55 22.84
N VAL A 11 0.97 32.76 21.71
CA VAL A 11 0.35 32.83 20.39
C VAL A 11 1.08 31.92 19.40
N ASN A 12 0.38 31.46 18.38
CA ASN A 12 1.01 30.78 17.28
C ASN A 12 1.66 31.80 16.33
N ALA A 13 2.98 31.84 16.28
CA ALA A 13 3.73 32.79 15.46
C ALA A 13 3.39 32.71 13.96
N GLY A 14 3.00 31.51 13.46
CA GLY A 14 2.57 31.32 12.09
C GLY A 14 1.18 31.82 11.72
N GLN A 15 0.40 32.25 12.74
CA GLN A 15 -0.97 32.77 12.58
C GLN A 15 -1.09 34.24 13.00
N LEU A 16 0.03 34.92 13.18
CA LEU A 16 0.03 36.34 13.48
C LEU A 16 -0.26 37.15 12.22
N ALA A 17 -1.47 37.67 12.10
CA ALA A 17 -1.79 38.68 11.08
C ALA A 17 -1.19 40.04 11.50
N ILE A 18 -0.65 40.81 10.54
CA ILE A 18 -0.25 42.18 10.76
C ILE A 18 -1.54 42.96 11.02
N TYR A 19 -1.59 43.64 12.15
CA TYR A 19 -2.82 44.29 12.63
C TYR A 19 -3.41 45.30 11.63
N ASP A 20 -2.56 45.97 10.84
CA ASP A 20 -3.00 46.96 9.86
C ASP A 20 -3.53 46.31 8.55
N ASP A 21 -3.21 45.03 8.32
CA ASP A 21 -3.67 44.26 7.14
C ASP A 21 -4.99 43.53 7.42
N ILE A 22 -5.50 43.56 8.65
CA ILE A 22 -6.79 42.93 9.00
C ILE A 22 -7.92 43.75 8.34
N ASP A 23 -8.86 43.03 7.67
CA ASP A 23 -10.04 43.64 7.08
C ASP A 23 -10.71 44.59 8.09
N PRO A 24 -11.03 45.83 7.69
CA PRO A 24 -11.54 46.88 8.63
C PRO A 24 -12.83 46.45 9.34
N GLU A 25 -13.73 45.71 8.71
CA GLU A 25 -14.96 45.22 9.31
C GLU A 25 -14.68 44.14 10.35
N LEU A 26 -13.82 43.19 10.04
CA LEU A 26 -13.37 42.14 10.95
C LEU A 26 -12.60 42.73 12.14
N LYS A 27 -11.70 43.68 11.88
CA LYS A 27 -10.89 44.37 12.89
C LYS A 27 -11.75 45.01 13.97
N VAL A 28 -12.76 45.78 13.57
CA VAL A 28 -13.69 46.43 14.49
C VAL A 28 -14.47 45.42 15.35
N ARG A 29 -14.94 44.32 14.75
CA ARG A 29 -15.68 43.27 15.49
C ARG A 29 -14.79 42.51 16.47
N VAL A 30 -13.56 42.19 16.08
CA VAL A 30 -12.57 41.54 16.95
C VAL A 30 -12.20 42.50 18.12
N GLU A 31 -11.93 43.77 17.83
CA GLU A 31 -11.64 44.76 18.86
C GLU A 31 -12.77 44.90 19.88
N ASN A 32 -14.01 44.96 19.42
CA ASN A 32 -15.19 45.09 20.29
C ASN A 32 -15.28 43.89 21.26
N VAL A 33 -14.98 42.69 20.82
CA VAL A 33 -14.97 41.50 21.68
C VAL A 33 -13.77 41.52 22.63
N VAL A 34 -12.54 41.72 22.11
CA VAL A 34 -11.30 41.64 22.90
C VAL A 34 -11.23 42.73 23.96
N LEU A 35 -11.67 43.93 23.62
CA LEU A 35 -11.65 45.09 24.53
C LEU A 35 -12.94 45.20 25.36
N ASN A 36 -13.90 44.30 25.19
CA ASN A 36 -15.21 44.32 25.85
C ASN A 36 -15.90 45.69 25.73
N LEU A 37 -15.95 46.20 24.51
CA LEU A 37 -16.61 47.50 24.25
C LEU A 37 -18.14 47.33 24.23
N PRO A 38 -18.91 48.41 24.43
CA PRO A 38 -20.36 48.37 24.28
C PRO A 38 -20.73 47.89 22.88
N CYS A 39 -21.68 46.94 22.75
CA CYS A 39 -22.16 46.47 21.45
C CYS A 39 -22.91 47.62 20.73
N PRO A 40 -22.55 47.93 19.47
CA PRO A 40 -23.20 49.00 18.72
C PRO A 40 -24.60 48.61 18.22
N VAL A 41 -24.99 47.34 18.32
CA VAL A 41 -26.30 46.83 17.90
C VAL A 41 -27.14 46.51 19.12
N GLU A 42 -28.27 47.19 19.24
CA GLU A 42 -29.19 47.01 20.37
C GLU A 42 -29.84 45.62 20.33
N GLY A 43 -29.76 44.88 21.42
CA GLY A 43 -30.30 43.52 21.53
C GLY A 43 -29.37 42.40 21.04
N SER A 44 -28.13 42.70 20.63
CA SER A 44 -27.11 41.72 20.24
C SER A 44 -25.85 41.87 21.11
N SER A 45 -25.03 40.81 21.16
CA SER A 45 -23.71 40.83 21.80
C SER A 45 -22.58 41.02 20.79
N ASN A 46 -21.43 41.54 21.21
CA ASN A 46 -20.26 41.65 20.35
C ASN A 46 -19.80 40.26 19.84
N THR A 47 -20.02 39.20 20.61
CA THR A 47 -19.71 37.83 20.22
C THR A 47 -20.61 37.35 19.08
N GLU A 48 -21.93 37.61 19.15
CA GLU A 48 -22.87 37.30 18.06
C GLU A 48 -22.52 38.06 16.80
N GLN A 49 -22.21 39.34 16.92
CA GLN A 49 -21.79 40.19 15.80
C GLN A 49 -20.49 39.72 15.15
N LEU A 50 -19.55 39.15 15.92
CA LEU A 50 -18.33 38.56 15.40
C LEU A 50 -18.62 37.21 14.71
N LEU A 51 -19.53 36.40 15.26
CA LEU A 51 -19.94 35.13 14.68
C LEU A 51 -20.67 35.32 13.34
N GLU A 52 -21.54 36.34 13.21
CA GLU A 52 -22.19 36.65 11.93
C GLU A 52 -21.19 36.95 10.80
N ILE A 53 -20.13 37.70 11.14
CA ILE A 53 -19.11 38.05 10.14
C ILE A 53 -18.12 36.89 9.91
N ALA A 54 -17.88 36.06 10.95
CA ALA A 54 -16.97 34.93 10.87
C ALA A 54 -17.37 33.92 9.75
N GLU A 55 -18.66 33.81 9.45
CA GLU A 55 -19.10 32.97 8.32
C GLU A 55 -18.68 33.50 6.94
N LYS A 56 -18.60 34.83 6.77
CA LYS A 56 -18.07 35.46 5.56
C LYS A 56 -16.56 35.15 5.35
N PHE A 57 -15.83 35.02 6.46
CA PHE A 57 -14.40 34.76 6.48
C PHE A 57 -14.06 33.26 6.68
N ARG A 58 -15.05 32.40 6.91
CA ARG A 58 -14.87 30.95 7.07
C ARG A 58 -14.44 30.22 5.76
N GLY A 59 -14.75 30.80 4.61
CA GLY A 59 -14.27 30.36 3.30
C GLY A 59 -12.83 30.79 3.01
N ASP A 60 -12.40 31.91 3.56
CA ASP A 60 -11.09 32.50 3.35
C ASP A 60 -10.07 32.17 4.45
N GLY A 61 -10.52 31.67 5.59
CA GLY A 61 -9.68 31.38 6.77
C GLY A 61 -8.79 30.13 6.63
N ALA A 62 -8.99 29.31 5.60
CA ALA A 62 -8.03 28.30 5.15
C ALA A 62 -7.16 28.85 4.00
N GLN A 63 -7.43 30.07 3.54
CA GLN A 63 -6.69 30.87 2.58
C GLN A 63 -6.40 32.29 3.11
N VAL A 64 -5.90 32.42 4.34
CA VAL A 64 -4.76 33.31 4.57
C VAL A 64 -3.53 32.50 4.14
N GLY A 65 -3.72 31.81 3.05
CA GLY A 65 -2.73 31.47 2.09
C GLY A 65 -2.31 32.76 1.48
N LYS A 66 -1.02 32.94 1.50
CA LYS A 66 -0.28 33.58 0.44
C LYS A 66 -1.25 34.08 -0.63
N LYS A 67 -1.46 35.41 -0.78
CA LYS A 67 -1.49 35.95 -2.13
C LYS A 67 -0.45 35.14 -2.84
N GLU A 68 -0.83 34.23 -3.72
CA GLU A 68 0.14 33.53 -4.56
C GLU A 68 1.00 34.64 -5.09
N ASP A 69 2.28 34.56 -4.80
CA ASP A 69 3.22 35.54 -5.28
C ASP A 69 3.30 35.33 -6.79
N LEU A 70 2.42 36.02 -7.50
CA LEU A 70 2.33 35.97 -8.97
C LEU A 70 3.46 36.78 -9.61
N GLU A 71 4.47 37.22 -8.85
CA GLU A 71 5.65 37.91 -9.36
C GLU A 71 6.35 37.06 -10.43
N TRP A 72 6.37 35.72 -10.25
CA TRP A 72 6.91 34.80 -11.23
C TRP A 72 6.18 34.80 -12.60
N ARG A 73 4.94 35.27 -12.65
CA ARG A 73 4.21 35.43 -13.94
C ARG A 73 4.86 36.49 -14.85
N SER A 74 5.64 37.39 -14.28
CA SER A 74 6.41 38.40 -15.05
C SER A 74 7.76 37.86 -15.59
N TRP A 75 8.16 36.65 -15.23
CA TRP A 75 9.42 36.05 -15.65
C TRP A 75 9.37 35.58 -17.11
N PRO A 76 10.55 35.38 -17.76
CA PRO A 76 10.62 34.72 -19.06
C PRO A 76 9.88 33.38 -19.07
N VAL A 77 9.26 32.99 -20.17
CA VAL A 77 8.39 31.81 -20.27
C VAL A 77 9.12 30.54 -19.86
N SER A 78 10.39 30.36 -20.20
CA SER A 78 11.20 29.21 -19.80
C SER A 78 11.33 29.10 -18.27
N GLN A 79 11.50 30.23 -17.58
CA GLN A 79 11.58 30.25 -16.11
C GLN A 79 10.19 30.00 -15.47
N ARG A 80 9.10 30.46 -16.10
CA ARG A 80 7.74 30.18 -15.64
C ARG A 80 7.42 28.70 -15.72
N LEU A 81 7.76 28.03 -16.83
CA LEU A 81 7.59 26.59 -16.99
C LEU A 81 8.41 25.81 -15.95
N SER A 82 9.68 26.14 -15.76
CA SER A 82 10.51 25.51 -14.74
C SER A 82 9.96 25.73 -13.33
N HIS A 83 9.50 26.92 -13.01
CA HIS A 83 8.87 27.22 -11.72
C HIS A 83 7.58 26.42 -11.50
N ALA A 84 6.72 26.37 -12.53
CA ALA A 84 5.47 25.60 -12.48
C ALA A 84 5.74 24.12 -12.22
N LEU A 85 6.76 23.54 -12.86
CA LEU A 85 7.21 22.16 -12.62
C LEU A 85 7.68 21.97 -11.19
N VAL A 86 8.62 22.79 -10.69
CA VAL A 86 9.17 22.66 -9.34
C VAL A 86 8.10 22.84 -8.26
N LYS A 87 7.09 23.68 -8.50
CA LYS A 87 6.00 23.96 -7.55
C LYS A 87 4.75 23.10 -7.75
N GLY A 88 4.66 22.31 -8.83
CA GLY A 88 3.50 21.49 -9.15
C GLY A 88 2.27 22.30 -9.58
N ILE A 89 2.44 23.49 -10.17
CA ILE A 89 1.37 24.40 -10.57
C ILE A 89 0.87 24.05 -11.97
N THR A 90 -0.40 23.66 -12.10
CA THR A 90 -1.01 23.28 -13.38
C THR A 90 -1.89 24.38 -14.00
N GLU A 91 -2.20 25.45 -13.26
CA GLU A 91 -3.19 26.46 -13.63
C GLU A 91 -2.82 27.18 -14.92
N PHE A 92 -1.54 27.55 -15.09
CA PHE A 92 -1.07 28.34 -16.23
C PHE A 92 -0.28 27.54 -17.27
N ILE A 93 -0.22 26.22 -17.12
CA ILE A 93 0.72 25.39 -17.89
C ILE A 93 0.42 25.40 -19.39
N ASP A 94 -0.85 25.36 -19.79
CA ASP A 94 -1.24 25.35 -21.19
C ASP A 94 -0.89 26.68 -21.89
N GLU A 95 -1.14 27.82 -21.20
CA GLU A 95 -0.79 29.17 -21.66
C GLU A 95 0.72 29.34 -21.81
N ASP A 96 1.49 28.93 -20.77
CA ASP A 96 2.93 29.06 -20.77
C ASP A 96 3.60 28.11 -21.77
N THR A 97 3.04 26.92 -21.96
CA THR A 97 3.50 25.95 -22.96
C THR A 97 3.28 26.48 -24.38
N GLU A 98 2.11 27.10 -24.65
CA GLU A 98 1.85 27.73 -25.96
C GLU A 98 2.79 28.91 -26.20
N ALA A 99 2.99 29.75 -25.19
CA ALA A 99 3.95 30.88 -25.33
C ALA A 99 5.36 30.37 -25.62
N ALA A 100 5.83 29.33 -24.94
CA ALA A 100 7.12 28.71 -25.20
C ALA A 100 7.20 28.10 -26.60
N ARG A 101 6.11 27.42 -27.05
CA ARG A 101 6.04 26.84 -28.40
C ARG A 101 6.18 27.89 -29.49
N GLN A 102 5.60 29.09 -29.30
CA GLN A 102 5.72 30.19 -30.26
C GLN A 102 7.13 30.83 -30.30
N GLU A 103 7.85 30.78 -29.18
CA GLU A 103 9.25 31.26 -29.13
C GLU A 103 10.25 30.21 -29.66
N ALA A 104 9.90 28.92 -29.58
CA ALA A 104 10.76 27.82 -30.00
C ALA A 104 10.75 27.63 -31.52
N LYS A 105 11.83 27.05 -32.06
CA LYS A 105 11.91 26.69 -33.48
C LYS A 105 11.07 25.46 -33.81
N ARG A 106 10.99 24.50 -32.88
CA ARG A 106 10.24 23.27 -32.98
C ARG A 106 9.48 23.04 -31.66
N PRO A 107 8.27 22.44 -31.67
CA PRO A 107 7.56 22.10 -30.46
C PRO A 107 8.38 21.22 -29.51
N LEU A 108 9.20 20.31 -30.05
CA LEU A 108 10.10 19.45 -29.29
C LEU A 108 11.15 20.22 -28.48
N ASP A 109 11.62 21.37 -28.97
CA ASP A 109 12.61 22.19 -28.27
C ASP A 109 12.09 22.74 -26.94
N VAL A 110 10.77 22.85 -26.75
CA VAL A 110 10.14 23.23 -25.47
C VAL A 110 10.30 22.10 -24.45
N ILE A 111 10.13 20.86 -24.89
CA ILE A 111 10.29 19.68 -24.03
C ILE A 111 11.77 19.51 -23.66
N GLU A 112 12.66 19.47 -24.66
CA GLU A 112 14.10 19.25 -24.48
C GLU A 112 14.79 20.41 -23.74
N GLY A 113 14.22 21.62 -23.74
CA GLY A 113 14.71 22.80 -23.03
C GLY A 113 13.99 23.01 -21.68
N ALA A 114 13.10 24.00 -21.65
CA ALA A 114 12.52 24.54 -20.41
C ALA A 114 11.83 23.50 -19.52
N LEU A 115 11.14 22.52 -20.11
CA LEU A 115 10.46 21.48 -19.33
C LEU A 115 11.45 20.48 -18.74
N MET A 116 12.43 20.01 -19.51
CA MET A 116 13.45 19.09 -19.00
C MET A 116 14.39 19.78 -18.01
N ASP A 117 14.74 21.05 -18.22
CA ASP A 117 15.52 21.82 -17.25
C ASP A 117 14.80 21.91 -15.90
N GLY A 118 13.48 22.16 -15.90
CA GLY A 118 12.66 22.16 -14.71
C GLY A 118 12.60 20.78 -14.04
N MET A 119 12.47 19.71 -14.81
CA MET A 119 12.45 18.34 -14.28
C MET A 119 13.82 17.90 -13.75
N ASN A 120 14.92 18.33 -14.33
CA ASN A 120 16.26 18.08 -13.78
C ASN A 120 16.41 18.71 -12.39
N VAL A 121 15.89 19.93 -12.18
CA VAL A 121 15.86 20.56 -10.85
C VAL A 121 15.01 19.74 -9.87
N VAL A 122 13.86 19.24 -10.30
CA VAL A 122 13.01 18.35 -9.48
C VAL A 122 13.78 17.07 -9.12
N GLY A 123 14.46 16.44 -10.08
CA GLY A 123 15.28 15.25 -9.87
C GLY A 123 16.42 15.47 -8.87
N ASP A 124 17.14 16.59 -8.98
CA ASP A 124 18.21 16.95 -8.06
C ASP A 124 17.69 17.21 -6.62
N LEU A 125 16.56 17.89 -6.51
CA LEU A 125 15.90 18.15 -5.21
C LEU A 125 15.41 16.85 -4.56
N PHE A 126 14.83 15.95 -5.35
CA PHE A 126 14.37 14.65 -4.87
C PHE A 126 15.55 13.75 -4.46
N GLY A 127 16.57 13.62 -5.32
CA GLY A 127 17.78 12.84 -5.04
C GLY A 127 18.58 13.34 -3.84
N SER A 128 18.51 14.65 -3.53
CA SER A 128 19.14 15.26 -2.34
C SER A 128 18.25 15.23 -1.09
N GLY A 129 17.03 14.69 -1.16
CA GLY A 129 16.08 14.64 -0.04
C GLY A 129 15.45 15.99 0.33
N LYS A 130 15.55 17.00 -0.56
CA LYS A 130 14.92 18.32 -0.38
C LYS A 130 13.53 18.43 -0.97
N MET A 131 13.12 17.46 -1.75
CA MET A 131 11.79 17.29 -2.30
C MET A 131 11.32 15.87 -2.00
N PHE A 132 10.03 15.69 -1.77
CA PHE A 132 9.42 14.41 -1.41
C PHE A 132 8.56 13.87 -2.54
N LEU A 133 8.28 12.56 -2.53
CA LEU A 133 7.55 11.87 -3.57
C LEU A 133 6.21 12.54 -3.97
N PRO A 134 5.34 12.98 -3.03
CA PRO A 134 4.11 13.68 -3.41
C PRO A 134 4.34 14.91 -4.28
N GLN A 135 5.39 15.67 -4.01
CA GLN A 135 5.76 16.86 -4.79
C GLN A 135 6.26 16.47 -6.18
N VAL A 136 7.06 15.39 -6.29
CA VAL A 136 7.53 14.87 -7.59
C VAL A 136 6.36 14.42 -8.45
N VAL A 137 5.38 13.73 -7.88
CA VAL A 137 4.17 13.30 -8.61
C VAL A 137 3.34 14.50 -9.08
N LYS A 138 3.24 15.56 -8.27
CA LYS A 138 2.62 16.84 -8.70
C LYS A 138 3.39 17.50 -9.85
N SER A 139 4.72 17.51 -9.80
CA SER A 139 5.58 18.00 -10.91
C SER A 139 5.37 17.18 -12.19
N ALA A 140 5.25 15.86 -12.05
CA ALA A 140 4.94 14.94 -13.13
C ALA A 140 3.64 15.28 -13.86
N ARG A 141 2.60 15.61 -13.11
CA ARG A 141 1.30 16.06 -13.66
C ARG A 141 1.48 17.32 -14.52
N VAL A 142 2.28 18.30 -14.07
CA VAL A 142 2.57 19.50 -14.84
C VAL A 142 3.29 19.16 -16.15
N MET A 143 4.30 18.28 -16.09
CA MET A 143 5.04 17.81 -17.27
C MET A 143 4.13 17.09 -18.27
N LYS A 144 3.33 16.11 -17.82
CA LYS A 144 2.40 15.36 -18.66
C LYS A 144 1.41 16.29 -19.37
N LYS A 145 0.88 17.27 -18.66
CA LYS A 145 -0.07 18.23 -19.21
C LYS A 145 0.58 19.10 -20.31
N ALA A 146 1.79 19.59 -20.06
CA ALA A 146 2.55 20.35 -21.07
C ALA A 146 2.86 19.52 -22.32
N VAL A 147 3.31 18.27 -22.13
CA VAL A 147 3.59 17.33 -23.25
C VAL A 147 2.31 17.01 -24.03
N ALA A 148 1.20 16.72 -23.34
CA ALA A 148 -0.09 16.48 -23.99
C ALA A 148 -0.53 17.67 -24.85
N TYR A 149 -0.28 18.90 -24.40
CA TYR A 149 -0.54 20.11 -25.18
C TYR A 149 0.33 20.17 -26.45
N LEU A 150 1.60 19.76 -26.39
CA LEU A 150 2.56 19.81 -27.49
C LEU A 150 2.42 18.67 -28.50
N ASN A 151 1.91 17.50 -28.08
CA ASN A 151 1.83 16.29 -28.90
C ASN A 151 1.19 16.52 -30.28
N PRO A 152 0.03 17.21 -30.43
CA PRO A 152 -0.57 17.45 -31.77
C PRO A 152 0.37 18.21 -32.71
N TYR A 153 1.20 19.10 -32.18
CA TYR A 153 2.15 19.87 -32.97
C TYR A 153 3.39 19.06 -33.34
N ILE A 154 3.86 18.19 -32.44
CA ILE A 154 4.99 17.27 -32.66
C ILE A 154 4.63 16.24 -33.74
N GLU A 155 3.42 15.68 -33.70
CA GLU A 155 2.92 14.72 -34.70
C GLU A 155 2.85 15.34 -36.10
N LEU A 156 2.52 16.62 -36.21
CA LEU A 156 2.50 17.36 -37.49
C LEU A 156 3.90 17.52 -38.12
N GLU A 157 4.93 17.58 -37.29
CA GLU A 157 6.30 17.76 -37.76
C GLU A 157 7.02 16.45 -38.12
N LYS A 158 6.44 15.28 -37.81
CA LYS A 158 6.99 13.92 -38.03
C LYS A 158 8.44 13.78 -37.54
N VAL A 159 8.79 14.37 -36.41
CA VAL A 159 10.11 14.25 -35.79
C VAL A 159 9.95 13.25 -34.61
N GLU A 160 10.67 12.12 -34.67
CA GLU A 160 10.82 11.26 -33.52
C GLU A 160 11.60 12.00 -32.44
N GLY A 161 11.00 12.15 -31.25
CA GLY A 161 11.67 12.74 -30.10
C GLY A 161 12.81 11.83 -29.61
N GLN A 162 13.90 12.42 -29.13
CA GLN A 162 14.93 11.67 -28.42
C GLN A 162 14.44 11.38 -27.01
N SER A 163 14.00 10.14 -26.74
CA SER A 163 13.78 9.70 -25.37
C SER A 163 15.11 9.28 -24.72
N ASN A 164 15.25 9.43 -23.40
CA ASN A 164 16.42 8.93 -22.67
C ASN A 164 16.48 7.39 -22.62
N GLY A 165 15.49 6.71 -23.19
CA GLY A 165 15.35 5.26 -23.30
C GLY A 165 13.93 4.81 -23.03
N LYS A 166 13.62 3.57 -23.42
CA LYS A 166 12.29 2.95 -23.38
C LYS A 166 12.22 1.91 -22.27
N ILE A 167 11.26 2.07 -21.37
CA ILE A 167 11.12 1.22 -20.19
C ILE A 167 9.74 0.58 -20.20
N LEU A 168 9.72 -0.75 -20.10
CA LEU A 168 8.50 -1.52 -19.92
C LEU A 168 8.24 -1.73 -18.42
N MET A 169 7.06 -1.36 -17.94
CA MET A 169 6.66 -1.58 -16.55
C MET A 169 5.52 -2.60 -16.48
N VAL A 170 5.64 -3.59 -15.60
CA VAL A 170 4.63 -4.64 -15.45
C VAL A 170 4.46 -5.03 -13.98
N THR A 171 3.24 -5.37 -13.57
CA THR A 171 3.02 -6.25 -12.42
C THR A 171 2.90 -7.68 -12.94
N VAL A 172 3.72 -8.58 -12.41
CA VAL A 172 3.85 -9.94 -12.93
C VAL A 172 2.56 -10.74 -12.84
N LYS A 173 2.48 -11.82 -13.60
CA LYS A 173 1.31 -12.69 -13.68
C LYS A 173 0.85 -13.15 -12.29
N GLY A 174 -0.47 -13.16 -12.08
CA GLY A 174 -1.11 -13.53 -10.83
C GLY A 174 -1.14 -12.45 -9.75
N ASP A 175 -0.50 -11.31 -9.96
CA ASP A 175 -0.48 -10.17 -9.02
C ASP A 175 -1.23 -8.95 -9.61
N VAL A 176 -1.98 -8.25 -8.76
CA VAL A 176 -2.85 -7.11 -9.14
C VAL A 176 -2.44 -5.80 -8.50
N HIS A 177 -1.39 -5.81 -7.68
CA HIS A 177 -0.94 -4.64 -6.94
C HIS A 177 -0.05 -3.73 -7.81
N ASP A 178 -0.48 -2.50 -8.07
CA ASP A 178 0.15 -1.60 -9.02
C ASP A 178 0.61 -0.25 -8.46
N ILE A 179 0.27 0.13 -7.23
CA ILE A 179 0.60 1.45 -6.67
C ILE A 179 2.11 1.73 -6.77
N GLY A 180 2.95 0.84 -6.28
CA GLY A 180 4.41 1.01 -6.33
C GLY A 180 4.97 1.07 -7.75
N LYS A 181 4.45 0.23 -8.66
CA LYS A 181 4.80 0.23 -10.08
C LYS A 181 4.46 1.57 -10.74
N ASN A 182 3.25 2.07 -10.50
CA ASN A 182 2.77 3.32 -11.06
C ASN A 182 3.60 4.51 -10.57
N ILE A 183 3.94 4.55 -9.28
CA ILE A 183 4.84 5.57 -8.72
C ILE A 183 6.19 5.58 -9.45
N VAL A 184 6.84 4.42 -9.57
CA VAL A 184 8.14 4.31 -10.26
C VAL A 184 8.01 4.71 -11.73
N GLY A 185 6.95 4.27 -12.42
CA GLY A 185 6.67 4.63 -13.82
C GLY A 185 6.52 6.15 -14.01
N VAL A 186 5.77 6.81 -13.12
CA VAL A 186 5.60 8.27 -13.14
C VAL A 186 6.94 8.97 -12.94
N VAL A 187 7.74 8.56 -11.95
CA VAL A 187 9.05 9.17 -11.67
C VAL A 187 10.01 8.99 -12.84
N LEU A 188 10.02 7.83 -13.49
CA LEU A 188 10.84 7.57 -14.69
C LEU A 188 10.39 8.44 -15.88
N ALA A 189 9.07 8.49 -16.15
CA ALA A 189 8.53 9.33 -17.22
C ALA A 189 8.89 10.81 -17.03
N CYS A 190 8.86 11.30 -15.80
CA CYS A 190 9.24 12.67 -15.46
C CYS A 190 10.72 12.97 -15.72
N ASN A 191 11.57 11.95 -15.75
CA ASN A 191 12.99 12.08 -16.05
C ASN A 191 13.34 11.78 -17.52
N GLY A 192 12.34 11.90 -18.41
CA GLY A 192 12.53 11.83 -19.86
C GLY A 192 12.63 10.41 -20.42
N PHE A 193 12.27 9.38 -19.66
CA PHE A 193 12.13 8.03 -20.18
C PHE A 193 10.74 7.81 -20.78
N GLU A 194 10.67 7.07 -21.87
CA GLU A 194 9.40 6.62 -22.44
C GLU A 194 8.95 5.35 -21.70
N VAL A 195 7.86 5.46 -20.95
CA VAL A 195 7.37 4.35 -20.10
C VAL A 195 6.16 3.69 -20.76
N PHE A 196 6.29 2.40 -21.01
CA PHE A 196 5.23 1.51 -21.50
C PHE A 196 4.70 0.70 -20.31
N ASP A 197 3.50 1.00 -19.85
CA ASP A 197 2.87 0.28 -18.74
C ASP A 197 1.86 -0.73 -19.28
N LEU A 198 2.12 -2.03 -19.06
CA LEU A 198 1.21 -3.12 -19.43
C LEU A 198 0.18 -3.45 -18.35
N GLY A 199 0.18 -2.72 -17.22
CA GLY A 199 -0.75 -2.97 -16.13
C GLY A 199 -0.37 -4.13 -15.23
N VAL A 200 -1.36 -4.91 -14.85
CA VAL A 200 -1.24 -6.01 -13.87
C VAL A 200 -1.48 -7.37 -14.52
N MET A 201 -1.10 -8.46 -13.81
CA MET A 201 -1.30 -9.84 -14.25
C MET A 201 -0.63 -10.16 -15.61
N VAL A 202 0.51 -9.55 -15.89
CA VAL A 202 1.16 -9.61 -17.21
C VAL A 202 1.97 -10.90 -17.33
N SER A 203 1.63 -11.74 -18.33
CA SER A 203 2.36 -12.96 -18.61
C SER A 203 3.71 -12.69 -19.28
N VAL A 204 4.64 -13.64 -19.17
CA VAL A 204 5.98 -13.53 -19.77
C VAL A 204 5.94 -13.40 -21.29
N GLU A 205 4.99 -14.05 -21.95
CA GLU A 205 4.78 -13.98 -23.42
C GLU A 205 4.43 -12.53 -23.81
N ARG A 206 3.49 -11.88 -23.07
CA ARG A 206 3.10 -10.50 -23.34
C ARG A 206 4.25 -9.51 -23.10
N ILE A 207 5.11 -9.79 -22.10
CA ILE A 207 6.35 -9.01 -21.88
C ILE A 207 7.28 -9.13 -23.09
N LEU A 208 7.54 -10.35 -23.56
CA LEU A 208 8.42 -10.61 -24.70
C LEU A 208 7.92 -9.97 -26.00
N ASP A 209 6.61 -10.00 -26.23
CA ASP A 209 5.99 -9.35 -27.38
C ASP A 209 6.15 -7.84 -27.33
N ALA A 210 5.86 -7.21 -26.17
CA ALA A 210 5.99 -5.77 -25.99
C ALA A 210 7.44 -5.29 -26.11
N VAL A 211 8.41 -6.10 -25.63
CA VAL A 211 9.84 -5.78 -25.80
C VAL A 211 10.22 -5.69 -27.27
N LYS A 212 9.72 -6.59 -28.11
CA LYS A 212 9.98 -6.59 -29.56
C LYS A 212 9.21 -5.46 -30.28
N GLU A 213 7.94 -5.27 -29.92
CA GLU A 213 7.05 -4.29 -30.54
C GLU A 213 7.54 -2.86 -30.35
N HIS A 214 8.00 -2.53 -29.13
CA HIS A 214 8.37 -1.17 -28.76
C HIS A 214 9.88 -0.92 -28.71
N ASN A 215 10.73 -1.93 -28.96
CA ASN A 215 12.19 -1.86 -28.82
C ASN A 215 12.61 -1.36 -27.43
N ILE A 216 12.18 -2.09 -26.40
CA ILE A 216 12.40 -1.75 -24.99
C ILE A 216 13.88 -1.89 -24.60
N ASP A 217 14.38 -0.96 -23.82
CA ASP A 217 15.75 -0.94 -23.29
C ASP A 217 15.86 -1.59 -21.89
N ILE A 218 14.83 -1.48 -21.06
CA ILE A 218 14.79 -2.02 -19.70
C ILE A 218 13.38 -2.57 -19.40
N ILE A 219 13.32 -3.71 -18.69
CA ILE A 219 12.07 -4.26 -18.16
C ILE A 219 11.99 -3.98 -16.66
N GLY A 220 10.90 -3.35 -16.19
CA GLY A 220 10.58 -3.18 -14.78
C GLY A 220 9.51 -4.18 -14.33
N MET A 221 9.85 -5.06 -13.39
CA MET A 221 8.93 -6.03 -12.82
C MET A 221 8.57 -5.68 -11.38
N SER A 222 7.28 -5.64 -11.08
CA SER A 222 6.73 -5.39 -9.74
C SER A 222 5.90 -6.57 -9.25
N GLY A 223 5.90 -6.79 -7.94
CA GLY A 223 5.05 -7.76 -7.27
C GLY A 223 4.96 -7.50 -5.77
N LEU A 224 3.82 -7.82 -5.18
CA LEU A 224 3.57 -7.58 -3.76
C LEU A 224 3.33 -8.87 -2.98
N ILE A 225 2.78 -9.90 -3.61
CA ILE A 225 2.52 -11.18 -2.95
C ILE A 225 3.69 -12.15 -3.12
N THR A 226 3.81 -13.10 -2.21
CA THR A 226 4.92 -14.09 -2.25
C THR A 226 5.02 -14.85 -3.58
N PRO A 227 3.93 -15.32 -4.19
CA PRO A 227 4.00 -16.02 -5.49
C PRO A 227 4.59 -15.19 -6.63
N SER A 228 4.54 -13.85 -6.55
CA SER A 228 5.13 -12.97 -7.55
C SER A 228 6.65 -13.10 -7.63
N LEU A 229 7.30 -13.49 -6.53
CA LEU A 229 8.75 -13.72 -6.49
C LEU A 229 9.16 -14.90 -7.39
N ASP A 230 8.38 -15.99 -7.38
CA ASP A 230 8.65 -17.16 -8.23
C ASP A 230 8.33 -16.84 -9.70
N GLU A 231 7.30 -16.04 -9.94
CA GLU A 231 6.99 -15.56 -11.29
C GLU A 231 8.11 -14.70 -11.86
N MET A 232 8.74 -13.84 -11.04
CA MET A 232 9.92 -13.07 -11.47
C MET A 232 11.10 -13.98 -11.82
N VAL A 233 11.33 -15.05 -11.05
CA VAL A 233 12.36 -16.07 -11.38
C VAL A 233 12.03 -16.78 -12.69
N HIS A 234 10.75 -17.15 -12.89
CA HIS A 234 10.29 -17.75 -14.15
C HIS A 234 10.53 -16.80 -15.33
N ASN A 235 10.18 -15.55 -15.19
CA ASN A 235 10.33 -14.53 -16.23
C ASN A 235 11.78 -14.36 -16.64
N VAL A 236 12.71 -14.18 -15.71
CA VAL A 236 14.13 -13.98 -16.06
C VAL A 236 14.76 -15.23 -16.66
N LYS A 237 14.37 -16.46 -16.23
CA LYS A 237 14.79 -17.71 -16.88
C LYS A 237 14.29 -17.77 -18.33
N THR A 238 13.06 -17.36 -18.55
CA THR A 238 12.47 -17.31 -19.89
C THR A 238 13.15 -16.24 -20.75
N PHE A 239 13.42 -15.04 -20.21
CA PHE A 239 14.17 -14.00 -20.92
C PHE A 239 15.54 -14.51 -21.38
N HIS A 240 16.26 -15.18 -20.47
CA HIS A 240 17.57 -15.77 -20.82
C HIS A 240 17.46 -16.85 -21.91
N ARG A 241 16.48 -17.75 -21.80
CA ARG A 241 16.22 -18.82 -22.80
C ARG A 241 15.87 -18.23 -24.17
N GLU A 242 15.07 -17.16 -24.21
CA GLU A 242 14.67 -16.48 -25.45
C GLU A 242 15.74 -15.51 -25.99
N GLY A 243 16.91 -15.43 -25.35
CA GLY A 243 18.06 -14.65 -25.80
C GLY A 243 17.94 -13.14 -25.57
N LEU A 244 17.08 -12.68 -24.64
CA LEU A 244 17.05 -11.28 -24.26
C LEU A 244 18.36 -10.90 -23.57
N THR A 245 18.85 -9.70 -23.89
CA THR A 245 20.09 -9.13 -23.31
C THR A 245 19.88 -7.78 -22.62
N ILE A 246 18.65 -7.29 -22.54
CA ILE A 246 18.30 -6.02 -21.88
C ILE A 246 18.18 -6.24 -20.35
N PRO A 247 18.59 -5.25 -19.53
CA PRO A 247 18.47 -5.37 -18.08
C PRO A 247 17.02 -5.43 -17.59
N ALA A 248 16.82 -6.09 -16.44
CA ALA A 248 15.56 -6.07 -15.71
C ALA A 248 15.75 -5.40 -14.35
N ILE A 249 14.86 -4.48 -13.98
CA ILE A 249 14.77 -3.91 -12.63
C ILE A 249 13.65 -4.61 -11.85
N ILE A 250 13.93 -4.94 -10.60
CA ILE A 250 13.07 -5.74 -9.73
C ILE A 250 12.63 -4.89 -8.55
N GLY A 251 11.33 -4.73 -8.35
CA GLY A 251 10.75 -3.95 -7.26
C GLY A 251 9.47 -4.56 -6.71
N GLY A 252 8.95 -3.94 -5.66
CA GLY A 252 7.72 -4.33 -4.96
C GLY A 252 7.96 -4.68 -3.49
N ALA A 253 6.90 -4.61 -2.68
CA ALA A 253 7.01 -4.65 -1.23
C ALA A 253 7.54 -5.98 -0.66
N THR A 254 7.31 -7.11 -1.34
CA THR A 254 7.86 -8.43 -0.96
C THR A 254 9.25 -8.68 -1.52
N CYS A 255 9.65 -7.91 -2.53
CA CYS A 255 10.98 -8.03 -3.09
C CYS A 255 12.03 -7.49 -2.12
N SER A 256 13.17 -8.15 -2.07
CA SER A 256 14.31 -7.68 -1.30
C SER A 256 15.61 -7.87 -2.07
N LYS A 257 16.61 -7.06 -1.75
CA LYS A 257 17.93 -7.17 -2.38
C LYS A 257 18.52 -8.57 -2.23
N ILE A 258 18.35 -9.18 -1.05
CA ILE A 258 18.85 -10.54 -0.78
C ILE A 258 18.09 -11.60 -1.61
N HIS A 259 16.78 -11.47 -1.77
CA HIS A 259 16.01 -12.38 -2.61
C HIS A 259 16.43 -12.26 -4.07
N THR A 260 16.53 -11.03 -4.58
CA THR A 260 17.02 -10.79 -5.96
C THR A 260 18.41 -11.37 -6.16
N ALA A 261 19.34 -11.14 -5.22
CA ALA A 261 20.70 -11.66 -5.27
C ALA A 261 20.76 -13.20 -5.29
N VAL A 262 19.91 -13.88 -4.51
CA VAL A 262 19.98 -15.34 -4.31
C VAL A 262 19.15 -16.11 -5.32
N LYS A 263 17.95 -15.64 -5.65
CA LYS A 263 16.97 -16.43 -6.41
C LYS A 263 16.75 -15.92 -7.84
N ILE A 264 16.92 -14.62 -8.13
CA ILE A 264 16.61 -14.06 -9.46
C ILE A 264 17.88 -13.86 -10.29
N ALA A 265 18.84 -13.09 -9.79
CA ALA A 265 20.04 -12.71 -10.52
C ALA A 265 20.89 -13.87 -11.04
N PRO A 266 21.02 -15.02 -10.35
CA PRO A 266 21.79 -16.17 -10.88
C PRO A 266 21.28 -16.72 -12.22
N HIS A 267 20.03 -16.45 -12.56
CA HIS A 267 19.39 -16.94 -13.78
C HIS A 267 19.40 -15.95 -14.94
N TYR A 268 19.93 -14.72 -14.74
CA TYR A 268 19.91 -13.69 -15.78
C TYR A 268 21.20 -12.87 -15.81
N PRO A 269 22.20 -13.24 -16.60
CA PRO A 269 23.51 -12.57 -16.60
C PRO A 269 23.49 -11.13 -17.15
N HIS A 270 22.39 -10.71 -17.78
CA HIS A 270 22.25 -9.41 -18.42
C HIS A 270 21.73 -8.29 -17.47
N GLY A 271 21.65 -8.57 -16.16
CA GLY A 271 21.31 -7.62 -15.11
C GLY A 271 19.88 -7.80 -14.62
N ALA A 272 19.71 -8.44 -13.46
CA ALA A 272 18.49 -8.41 -12.65
C ALA A 272 18.78 -7.57 -11.40
N ILE A 273 18.36 -6.31 -11.40
CA ILE A 273 18.80 -5.29 -10.44
C ILE A 273 17.67 -4.91 -9.50
N TYR A 274 17.86 -5.07 -8.21
CA TYR A 274 16.88 -4.65 -7.19
C TYR A 274 16.82 -3.14 -7.03
N ILE A 275 15.60 -2.59 -7.06
CA ILE A 275 15.31 -1.19 -6.79
C ILE A 275 14.48 -1.10 -5.50
N ALA A 276 15.01 -0.39 -4.51
CA ALA A 276 14.39 -0.31 -3.20
C ALA A 276 13.19 0.66 -3.15
N ASP A 277 13.29 1.76 -3.90
CA ASP A 277 12.31 2.85 -3.91
C ASP A 277 12.39 3.64 -5.23
N ALA A 278 11.41 4.52 -5.45
CA ALA A 278 11.32 5.33 -6.67
C ALA A 278 12.51 6.29 -6.83
N SER A 279 13.07 6.81 -5.73
CA SER A 279 14.19 7.75 -5.77
C SER A 279 15.46 7.13 -6.35
N ARG A 280 15.64 5.82 -6.18
CA ARG A 280 16.78 5.05 -6.67
C ARG A 280 16.59 4.53 -8.10
N ALA A 281 15.36 4.54 -8.61
CA ALA A 281 15.07 4.03 -9.94
C ALA A 281 15.78 4.86 -11.03
N VAL A 282 15.65 6.17 -11.01
CA VAL A 282 16.20 7.06 -12.05
C VAL A 282 17.71 6.95 -12.20
N PRO A 283 18.54 7.10 -11.14
CA PRO A 283 19.99 6.98 -11.28
C PRO A 283 20.42 5.60 -11.78
N MET A 284 19.73 4.53 -11.34
CA MET A 284 20.07 3.17 -11.74
C MET A 284 19.71 2.92 -13.21
N VAL A 285 18.51 3.31 -13.62
CA VAL A 285 18.03 3.16 -14.99
C VAL A 285 18.92 3.95 -15.95
N SER A 286 19.31 5.19 -15.61
CA SER A 286 20.23 6.00 -16.41
C SER A 286 21.57 5.30 -16.66
N LYS A 287 22.14 4.66 -15.63
CA LYS A 287 23.39 3.89 -15.75
C LYS A 287 23.22 2.63 -16.60
N LEU A 288 22.06 1.95 -16.51
CA LEU A 288 21.78 0.72 -17.24
C LEU A 288 21.46 0.96 -18.72
N ILE A 289 20.89 2.11 -19.07
CA ILE A 289 20.63 2.49 -20.48
C ILE A 289 21.90 2.93 -21.18
N ASN A 290 22.77 3.66 -20.50
CA ASN A 290 24.02 4.11 -21.07
C ASN A 290 24.97 2.93 -21.36
N ASN A 291 25.30 2.71 -22.64
CA ASN A 291 26.14 1.60 -23.08
C ASN A 291 27.55 1.60 -22.47
N GLU A 292 28.09 2.76 -22.10
CA GLU A 292 29.43 2.89 -21.48
C GLU A 292 29.42 2.44 -20.01
N THR A 293 28.32 2.62 -19.29
CA THR A 293 28.22 2.33 -17.85
C THR A 293 27.47 1.06 -17.55
N ARG A 294 26.65 0.55 -18.47
CA ARG A 294 25.77 -0.62 -18.29
C ARG A 294 26.51 -1.82 -17.71
N GLN A 295 27.54 -2.29 -18.44
CA GLN A 295 28.22 -3.52 -18.03
C GLN A 295 28.93 -3.36 -16.70
N ALA A 296 29.62 -2.23 -16.48
CA ALA A 296 30.27 -1.94 -15.21
C ALA A 296 29.27 -1.90 -14.03
N THR A 297 28.09 -1.34 -14.23
CA THR A 297 27.01 -1.28 -13.23
C THR A 297 26.47 -2.67 -12.91
N ILE A 298 26.29 -3.54 -13.91
CA ILE A 298 25.86 -4.92 -13.72
C ILE A 298 26.94 -5.71 -12.94
N ASP A 299 28.19 -5.61 -13.35
CA ASP A 299 29.32 -6.31 -12.74
C ASP A 299 29.50 -5.90 -11.26
N GLU A 300 29.44 -4.61 -10.96
CA GLU A 300 29.51 -4.07 -9.59
C GLU A 300 28.35 -4.61 -8.73
N THR A 301 27.13 -4.56 -9.24
CA THR A 301 25.94 -5.05 -8.53
C THR A 301 26.03 -6.56 -8.29
N TYR A 302 26.50 -7.31 -9.28
CA TYR A 302 26.61 -8.77 -9.15
C TYR A 302 27.76 -9.18 -8.20
N ALA A 303 28.85 -8.43 -8.18
CA ALA A 303 29.90 -8.63 -7.16
C ALA A 303 29.36 -8.42 -5.73
N GLU A 304 28.52 -7.39 -5.54
CA GLU A 304 27.83 -7.18 -4.27
C GLU A 304 26.86 -8.35 -3.94
N TYR A 305 26.12 -8.84 -4.93
CA TYR A 305 25.24 -10.00 -4.77
C TYR A 305 26.01 -11.28 -4.41
N ASP A 306 27.19 -11.50 -5.00
CA ASP A 306 28.07 -12.64 -4.67
C ASP A 306 28.57 -12.57 -3.22
N ASP A 307 28.96 -11.38 -2.77
CA ASP A 307 29.34 -11.16 -1.37
C ASP A 307 28.17 -11.42 -0.41
N MET A 308 26.96 -10.95 -0.78
CA MET A 308 25.75 -11.23 0.00
C MET A 308 25.41 -12.72 0.05
N ARG A 309 25.53 -13.45 -1.08
CA ARG A 309 25.34 -14.91 -1.13
C ARG A 309 26.33 -15.64 -0.25
N THR A 310 27.61 -15.27 -0.34
CA THR A 310 28.69 -15.85 0.45
C THR A 310 28.50 -15.60 1.95
N LYS A 311 28.15 -14.38 2.34
CA LYS A 311 27.83 -14.03 3.73
C LYS A 311 26.64 -14.81 4.25
N ARG A 312 25.57 -14.95 3.46
CA ARG A 312 24.40 -15.73 3.85
C ARG A 312 24.75 -17.20 4.06
N LEU A 313 25.53 -17.79 3.17
CA LEU A 313 25.99 -19.16 3.30
C LEU A 313 26.90 -19.37 4.52
N SER A 314 27.78 -18.39 4.82
CA SER A 314 28.69 -18.45 5.98
C SER A 314 28.00 -18.13 7.31
N GLN A 315 26.98 -17.27 7.29
CA GLN A 315 26.20 -16.88 8.47
C GLN A 315 24.97 -17.76 8.70
N ALA A 316 24.64 -18.64 7.77
CA ALA A 316 23.66 -19.68 7.97
C ALA A 316 24.17 -20.70 9.03
N LYS A 317 24.32 -20.23 10.27
CA LYS A 317 23.98 -21.11 11.39
C LYS A 317 22.52 -21.45 11.15
N ARG A 318 22.25 -22.63 10.58
CA ARG A 318 20.90 -23.16 10.51
C ARG A 318 20.35 -23.01 11.92
N LYS A 319 19.28 -22.23 12.07
CA LYS A 319 18.55 -22.21 13.34
C LYS A 319 18.16 -23.66 13.55
N GLU A 320 18.47 -24.22 14.70
CA GLU A 320 18.13 -25.61 14.99
C GLU A 320 16.60 -25.73 14.92
N ILE A 321 16.15 -26.63 14.06
CA ILE A 321 14.75 -27.02 13.97
C ILE A 321 14.56 -28.38 14.62
N VAL A 322 13.41 -28.57 15.24
CA VAL A 322 13.00 -29.86 15.79
C VAL A 322 12.17 -30.62 14.75
N SER A 323 12.09 -31.94 14.88
CA SER A 323 11.17 -32.72 14.03
C SER A 323 9.73 -32.30 14.25
N LEU A 324 8.86 -32.52 13.26
CA LEU A 324 7.43 -32.24 13.40
C LEU A 324 6.81 -32.98 14.60
N GLU A 325 7.23 -34.23 14.86
CA GLU A 325 6.78 -35.00 16.02
C GLU A 325 7.14 -34.31 17.34
N ALA A 326 8.42 -33.90 17.49
CA ALA A 326 8.86 -33.16 18.67
C ALA A 326 8.16 -31.79 18.80
N ALA A 327 7.89 -31.09 17.68
CA ALA A 327 7.13 -29.85 17.70
C ALA A 327 5.68 -30.07 18.12
N ARG A 328 5.03 -31.17 17.72
CA ARG A 328 3.69 -31.58 18.16
C ARG A 328 3.67 -31.95 19.63
N GLU A 329 4.70 -32.60 20.16
CA GLU A 329 4.84 -32.87 21.59
C GLU A 329 4.97 -31.58 22.41
N ASN A 330 5.75 -30.60 21.91
CA ASN A 330 5.94 -29.28 22.53
C ASN A 330 4.92 -28.22 22.05
N ARG A 331 3.72 -28.65 21.59
CA ARG A 331 2.65 -27.73 21.18
C ARG A 331 2.11 -26.91 22.33
N CYS A 332 1.52 -25.78 22.05
CA CYS A 332 0.79 -25.00 23.05
C CYS A 332 -0.40 -25.80 23.56
N GLN A 333 -0.47 -26.04 24.86
CA GLN A 333 -1.52 -26.77 25.50
C GLN A 333 -2.43 -25.86 26.31
N HIS A 334 -3.73 -26.07 26.20
CA HIS A 334 -4.74 -25.34 26.95
C HIS A 334 -5.51 -26.30 27.86
N ASP A 335 -5.98 -25.78 28.97
CA ASP A 335 -6.81 -26.53 29.91
C ASP A 335 -8.26 -26.55 29.42
N TRP A 336 -8.52 -27.39 28.42
CA TRP A 336 -9.84 -27.53 27.81
C TRP A 336 -10.90 -28.09 28.78
N ALA A 337 -10.47 -28.77 29.84
CA ALA A 337 -11.40 -29.29 30.85
C ALA A 337 -12.03 -28.16 31.69
N ASN A 338 -11.32 -27.07 31.89
CA ASN A 338 -11.77 -25.91 32.67
C ASN A 338 -12.05 -24.66 31.82
N TYR A 339 -11.99 -24.77 30.49
CA TYR A 339 -12.31 -23.68 29.56
C TYR A 339 -13.54 -24.03 28.72
N THR A 340 -14.54 -23.16 28.75
CA THR A 340 -15.73 -23.28 27.90
C THR A 340 -15.64 -22.22 26.82
N PRO A 341 -15.50 -22.58 25.53
CA PRO A 341 -15.53 -21.64 24.43
C PRO A 341 -16.85 -20.86 24.36
N PHE A 342 -16.77 -19.62 23.92
CA PHE A 342 -17.97 -18.82 23.67
C PHE A 342 -18.68 -19.34 22.42
N THR A 343 -19.94 -19.67 22.56
CA THR A 343 -20.82 -19.98 21.43
C THR A 343 -21.15 -18.70 20.70
N PRO A 344 -20.93 -18.62 19.37
CA PRO A 344 -21.31 -17.44 18.59
C PRO A 344 -22.82 -17.15 18.71
N ASN A 345 -23.15 -15.87 18.82
CA ASN A 345 -24.54 -15.41 18.79
C ASN A 345 -25.20 -15.67 17.43
N VAL A 346 -24.41 -15.71 16.36
CA VAL A 346 -24.87 -15.95 14.98
C VAL A 346 -23.94 -16.94 14.31
N LEU A 347 -24.46 -18.07 13.88
CA LEU A 347 -23.73 -19.06 13.09
C LEU A 347 -24.01 -18.90 11.60
N GLY A 348 -23.10 -19.42 10.77
CA GLY A 348 -23.16 -19.36 9.32
C GLY A 348 -22.73 -18.00 8.76
N ARG A 349 -23.03 -17.79 7.47
CA ARG A 349 -22.57 -16.61 6.72
C ARG A 349 -23.46 -15.40 6.97
N GLN A 350 -22.84 -14.22 7.10
CA GLN A 350 -23.49 -12.91 7.16
C GLN A 350 -22.89 -12.02 6.06
N VAL A 351 -23.73 -11.44 5.21
CA VAL A 351 -23.31 -10.65 4.04
C VAL A 351 -23.70 -9.18 4.22
N PHE A 352 -22.79 -8.27 3.89
CA PHE A 352 -22.97 -6.83 3.94
C PHE A 352 -22.64 -6.25 2.57
N ASN A 353 -23.64 -5.84 1.80
CA ASN A 353 -23.48 -5.40 0.41
C ASN A 353 -23.25 -3.89 0.25
N ASN A 354 -23.51 -3.10 1.26
CA ASN A 354 -23.33 -1.64 1.24
C ASN A 354 -23.09 -1.15 2.67
N TYR A 355 -21.90 -1.40 3.18
CA TYR A 355 -21.53 -0.98 4.54
C TYR A 355 -21.22 0.52 4.55
N PRO A 356 -21.66 1.30 5.56
CA PRO A 356 -21.39 2.73 5.63
C PRO A 356 -19.89 3.01 5.75
N LEU A 357 -19.34 3.76 4.78
CA LEU A 357 -17.91 4.14 4.81
C LEU A 357 -17.57 5.04 5.99
N GLU A 358 -18.54 5.84 6.44
CA GLU A 358 -18.42 6.73 7.60
C GLU A 358 -18.00 5.97 8.88
N ASP A 359 -18.53 4.75 9.06
CA ASP A 359 -18.20 3.89 10.21
C ASP A 359 -16.74 3.42 10.22
N LEU A 360 -16.06 3.50 9.07
CA LEU A 360 -14.69 3.02 8.89
C LEU A 360 -13.65 4.08 9.20
N VAL A 361 -13.99 5.35 9.05
CA VAL A 361 -13.05 6.48 9.12
C VAL A 361 -12.25 6.49 10.42
N GLU A 362 -12.92 6.26 11.56
CA GLU A 362 -12.28 6.26 12.87
C GLU A 362 -11.32 5.07 13.10
N ARG A 363 -11.36 4.03 12.25
CA ARG A 363 -10.50 2.83 12.33
C ARG A 363 -9.33 2.89 11.37
N ILE A 364 -9.18 3.97 10.60
CA ILE A 364 -8.05 4.11 9.68
C ILE A 364 -6.73 4.20 10.46
N ASP A 365 -5.78 3.32 10.14
CA ASP A 365 -4.36 3.52 10.44
C ASP A 365 -3.73 4.35 9.32
N TRP A 366 -3.31 5.56 9.67
CA TRP A 366 -2.70 6.49 8.73
C TRP A 366 -1.21 6.26 8.52
N THR A 367 -0.54 5.50 9.36
CA THR A 367 0.90 5.22 9.22
C THR A 367 1.24 4.56 7.87
N PRO A 368 0.53 3.51 7.41
CA PRO A 368 0.78 2.92 6.10
C PRO A 368 0.48 3.86 4.93
N PHE A 369 -0.50 4.78 5.08
CA PHE A 369 -0.77 5.80 4.08
C PHE A 369 0.46 6.68 3.80
N PHE A 370 1.13 7.18 4.83
CA PHE A 370 2.35 7.96 4.66
C PHE A 370 3.49 7.13 4.05
N ARG A 371 3.61 5.88 4.44
CA ARG A 371 4.62 4.95 3.90
C ARG A 371 4.45 4.69 2.41
N SER A 372 3.22 4.59 1.90
CA SER A 372 2.95 4.45 0.47
C SER A 372 3.49 5.64 -0.35
N TRP A 373 3.63 6.80 0.28
CA TRP A 373 4.20 8.01 -0.30
C TRP A 373 5.69 8.22 0.08
N GLU A 374 6.37 7.19 0.55
CA GLU A 374 7.79 7.21 1.00
C GLU A 374 8.06 8.24 2.12
N LEU A 375 7.04 8.64 2.87
CA LEU A 375 7.20 9.46 4.07
C LEU A 375 7.31 8.56 5.30
N HIS A 376 8.49 8.57 5.93
CA HIS A 376 8.80 7.69 7.05
C HIS A 376 8.50 8.37 8.39
N GLY A 377 7.70 7.71 9.20
CA GLY A 377 7.29 8.14 10.54
C GLY A 377 6.01 7.44 10.97
N HIS A 378 5.61 7.62 12.21
CA HIS A 378 4.34 7.13 12.74
C HIS A 378 3.33 8.26 12.84
N TYR A 379 2.08 7.98 12.50
CA TYR A 379 0.98 8.91 12.74
C TYR A 379 0.56 8.79 14.23
N PRO A 380 0.30 9.93 14.94
CA PRO A 380 0.26 11.31 14.42
C PRO A 380 1.60 12.07 14.46
N GLU A 381 2.67 11.51 15.05
CA GLU A 381 3.94 12.19 15.28
C GLU A 381 4.61 12.68 13.98
N ILE A 382 4.41 11.99 12.87
CA ILE A 382 4.94 12.37 11.55
C ILE A 382 4.52 13.78 11.13
N LEU A 383 3.34 14.25 11.54
CA LEU A 383 2.83 15.58 11.21
C LEU A 383 3.64 16.71 11.84
N THR A 384 4.43 16.42 12.88
CA THR A 384 5.29 17.38 13.57
C THR A 384 6.77 17.10 13.38
N ASP A 385 7.11 16.15 12.50
CA ASP A 385 8.49 15.83 12.19
C ASP A 385 9.21 17.04 11.55
N LYS A 386 10.47 17.24 11.92
CA LYS A 386 11.25 18.42 11.49
C LYS A 386 11.64 18.40 10.00
N VAL A 387 11.67 17.22 9.39
CA VAL A 387 12.10 17.04 7.98
C VAL A 387 10.89 16.85 7.07
N VAL A 388 10.01 15.92 7.41
CA VAL A 388 8.89 15.53 6.54
C VAL A 388 7.55 16.13 6.98
N GLY A 389 7.46 16.76 8.17
CA GLY A 389 6.20 17.14 8.79
C GLY A 389 5.36 18.10 7.95
N GLU A 390 5.98 19.09 7.30
CA GLU A 390 5.25 20.05 6.45
C GLU A 390 4.60 19.33 5.25
N GLU A 391 5.31 18.42 4.60
CA GLU A 391 4.78 17.67 3.47
C GLU A 391 3.77 16.62 3.92
N ALA A 392 4.00 15.99 5.08
CA ALA A 392 3.04 15.05 5.68
C ALA A 392 1.70 15.72 6.00
N GLN A 393 1.73 16.97 6.52
CA GLN A 393 0.50 17.75 6.76
C GLN A 393 -0.26 18.03 5.46
N LYS A 394 0.43 18.44 4.38
CA LYS A 394 -0.20 18.70 3.08
C LYS A 394 -0.81 17.44 2.50
N LEU A 395 -0.04 16.35 2.48
CA LEU A 395 -0.50 15.05 2.00
C LEU A 395 -1.72 14.55 2.80
N PHE A 396 -1.69 14.71 4.12
CA PHE A 396 -2.80 14.35 4.99
C PHE A 396 -4.05 15.18 4.72
N ALA A 397 -3.90 16.49 4.51
CA ALA A 397 -5.01 17.38 4.16
C ALA A 397 -5.64 17.00 2.81
N ASP A 398 -4.81 16.71 1.79
CA ASP A 398 -5.27 16.23 0.48
C ASP A 398 -6.01 14.88 0.62
N GLY A 399 -5.46 13.95 1.43
CA GLY A 399 -6.09 12.66 1.73
C GLY A 399 -7.44 12.81 2.44
N GLN A 400 -7.53 13.68 3.43
CA GLN A 400 -8.78 13.97 4.14
C GLN A 400 -9.85 14.60 3.22
N ALA A 401 -9.43 15.51 2.34
CA ALA A 401 -10.33 16.13 1.37
C ALA A 401 -10.90 15.10 0.40
N MET A 402 -10.04 14.21 -0.15
CA MET A 402 -10.49 13.15 -1.04
C MET A 402 -11.34 12.11 -0.31
N LEU A 403 -10.98 11.71 0.92
CA LEU A 403 -11.78 10.79 1.73
C LEU A 403 -13.19 11.32 1.95
N LYS A 404 -13.32 12.62 2.21
CA LYS A 404 -14.62 13.30 2.32
C LYS A 404 -15.42 13.18 1.02
N GLN A 405 -14.80 13.43 -0.15
CA GLN A 405 -15.46 13.27 -1.45
C GLN A 405 -15.87 11.82 -1.72
N ILE A 406 -15.00 10.85 -1.44
CA ILE A 406 -15.30 9.41 -1.57
C ILE A 406 -16.59 9.07 -0.83
N ILE A 407 -16.76 9.60 0.39
CA ILE A 407 -17.92 9.33 1.25
C ILE A 407 -19.17 10.07 0.73
N GLU A 408 -19.07 11.39 0.51
CA GLU A 408 -20.19 12.24 0.13
C GLU A 408 -20.75 11.89 -1.26
N GLU A 409 -19.85 11.62 -2.20
CA GLU A 409 -20.20 11.31 -3.60
C GLU A 409 -20.33 9.80 -3.86
N LYS A 410 -20.07 8.96 -2.83
CA LYS A 410 -20.21 7.48 -2.89
C LYS A 410 -19.37 6.85 -4.02
N TRP A 411 -18.10 7.25 -4.12
CA TRP A 411 -17.21 6.73 -5.15
C TRP A 411 -16.89 5.24 -4.97
N LEU A 412 -16.88 4.77 -3.73
CA LEU A 412 -16.56 3.40 -3.39
C LEU A 412 -17.71 2.72 -2.66
N THR A 413 -17.85 1.42 -2.85
CA THR A 413 -18.81 0.58 -2.14
C THR A 413 -18.06 -0.43 -1.26
N ALA A 414 -18.34 -0.40 0.03
CA ALA A 414 -17.81 -1.37 0.99
C ALA A 414 -18.73 -2.60 1.08
N LYS A 415 -18.15 -3.79 0.84
CA LYS A 415 -18.86 -5.06 0.95
C LYS A 415 -18.07 -6.04 1.83
N ALA A 416 -18.77 -6.86 2.59
CA ALA A 416 -18.16 -7.89 3.44
C ALA A 416 -18.99 -9.17 3.50
N VAL A 417 -18.32 -10.27 3.68
CA VAL A 417 -18.89 -11.53 4.15
C VAL A 417 -18.09 -12.03 5.34
N ILE A 418 -18.78 -12.40 6.40
CA ILE A 418 -18.20 -13.11 7.55
C ILE A 418 -18.93 -14.44 7.72
N GLY A 419 -18.28 -15.40 8.35
CA GLY A 419 -18.92 -16.66 8.70
C GLY A 419 -18.35 -17.20 10.01
N LEU A 420 -19.21 -17.74 10.85
CA LEU A 420 -18.83 -18.39 12.10
C LEU A 420 -19.40 -19.80 12.10
N PHE A 421 -18.54 -20.79 12.35
CA PHE A 421 -18.87 -22.20 12.19
C PHE A 421 -18.44 -23.03 13.41
N PRO A 422 -19.19 -24.07 13.76
CA PRO A 422 -18.70 -25.06 14.71
C PRO A 422 -17.41 -25.68 14.19
N ALA A 423 -16.41 -25.81 15.05
CA ALA A 423 -15.10 -26.32 14.65
C ALA A 423 -14.42 -27.09 15.78
N ASN A 424 -13.55 -28.05 15.41
CA ASN A 424 -12.65 -28.73 16.33
C ASN A 424 -11.32 -29.05 15.65
N THR A 425 -10.25 -29.00 16.43
CA THR A 425 -8.92 -29.44 15.97
C THR A 425 -8.85 -30.95 15.87
N VAL A 426 -8.26 -31.45 14.79
CA VAL A 426 -7.97 -32.85 14.51
C VAL A 426 -6.52 -33.03 14.07
N ASN A 427 -5.95 -34.22 14.23
CA ASN A 427 -4.61 -34.55 13.73
C ASN A 427 -3.51 -33.56 14.15
N TYR A 428 -3.66 -32.89 15.28
CA TYR A 428 -2.79 -31.85 15.84
C TYR A 428 -2.81 -30.51 15.07
N ASP A 429 -2.80 -30.52 13.75
CA ASP A 429 -2.53 -29.33 12.94
C ASP A 429 -3.64 -28.99 11.94
N ASP A 430 -4.75 -29.74 11.96
CA ASP A 430 -5.93 -29.50 11.12
C ASP A 430 -7.13 -29.04 11.97
N ILE A 431 -8.04 -28.29 11.35
CA ILE A 431 -9.30 -27.90 11.96
C ILE A 431 -10.45 -28.32 11.05
N GLU A 432 -11.33 -29.17 11.54
CA GLU A 432 -12.60 -29.48 10.91
C GLU A 432 -13.65 -28.41 11.25
N LEU A 433 -14.26 -27.83 10.21
CA LEU A 433 -15.44 -27.00 10.31
C LEU A 433 -16.67 -27.84 9.97
N TYR A 434 -17.76 -27.65 10.68
CA TYR A 434 -18.95 -28.45 10.53
C TYR A 434 -20.13 -27.65 9.98
N THR A 435 -21.05 -28.35 9.31
CA THR A 435 -22.25 -27.73 8.73
C THR A 435 -23.18 -27.15 9.80
N ASP A 436 -23.21 -27.78 10.98
CA ASP A 436 -24.08 -27.39 12.08
C ASP A 436 -23.55 -27.88 13.46
N GLU A 437 -24.26 -27.52 14.49
CA GLU A 437 -23.93 -27.84 15.89
C GLU A 437 -23.94 -29.34 16.23
N SER A 438 -24.51 -30.18 15.38
CA SER A 438 -24.47 -31.65 15.60
C SER A 438 -23.06 -32.21 15.40
N ARG A 439 -22.19 -31.50 14.68
CA ARG A 439 -20.79 -31.84 14.37
C ARG A 439 -20.65 -33.23 13.74
N THR A 440 -21.69 -33.65 13.01
CA THR A 440 -21.72 -34.98 12.35
C THR A 440 -21.20 -34.90 10.91
N THR A 441 -21.38 -33.75 10.27
CA THR A 441 -20.98 -33.55 8.88
C THR A 441 -19.90 -32.45 8.80
N VAL A 442 -18.72 -32.83 8.29
CA VAL A 442 -17.63 -31.90 8.03
C VAL A 442 -17.94 -31.14 6.77
N GLU A 443 -18.01 -29.83 6.85
CA GLU A 443 -18.13 -28.91 5.72
C GLU A 443 -16.78 -28.75 5.02
N MET A 444 -15.72 -28.57 5.83
CA MET A 444 -14.37 -28.28 5.34
C MET A 444 -13.33 -28.63 6.39
N THR A 445 -12.12 -28.94 5.95
CA THR A 445 -10.94 -29.06 6.81
C THR A 445 -9.90 -28.03 6.38
N THR A 446 -9.47 -27.16 7.29
CA THR A 446 -8.35 -26.25 7.08
C THR A 446 -7.05 -26.88 7.58
N HIS A 447 -5.94 -26.58 6.92
CA HIS A 447 -4.65 -27.18 7.22
C HIS A 447 -3.66 -26.11 7.66
N HIS A 448 -3.05 -26.34 8.82
CA HIS A 448 -2.15 -25.35 9.41
C HIS A 448 -0.74 -25.92 9.57
N LEU A 449 0.23 -24.98 9.63
CA LEU A 449 1.64 -25.27 9.82
C LEU A 449 2.06 -24.96 11.25
N ARG A 450 2.92 -25.79 11.79
CA ARG A 450 3.47 -25.66 13.14
C ARG A 450 4.86 -25.06 13.11
N MET A 451 5.18 -24.21 14.05
CA MET A 451 6.56 -23.76 14.27
C MET A 451 7.46 -24.94 14.59
N GLN A 452 8.62 -25.03 13.90
CA GLN A 452 9.65 -26.05 14.16
C GLN A 452 10.95 -25.46 14.69
N LEU A 453 11.07 -24.13 14.81
CA LEU A 453 12.25 -23.52 15.41
C LEU A 453 12.38 -23.98 16.88
N GLU A 454 13.56 -24.50 17.24
CA GLU A 454 13.88 -24.80 18.62
C GLU A 454 13.94 -23.51 19.44
N ARG A 455 13.13 -23.43 20.49
CA ARG A 455 13.09 -22.30 21.43
C ARG A 455 12.98 -22.85 22.85
N VAL A 456 14.06 -22.82 23.58
CA VAL A 456 14.07 -23.28 24.98
C VAL A 456 13.03 -22.51 25.80
N GLY A 457 12.07 -23.25 26.40
CA GLY A 457 11.03 -22.70 27.26
C GLY A 457 9.85 -22.01 26.55
N ASN A 458 9.71 -22.18 25.22
CA ASN A 458 8.56 -21.68 24.46
C ASN A 458 7.91 -22.82 23.65
N ASP A 459 6.59 -22.70 23.45
CA ASP A 459 5.81 -23.67 22.69
C ASP A 459 6.09 -23.53 21.18
N ASN A 460 5.91 -24.64 20.46
CA ASN A 460 5.87 -24.68 19.01
C ASN A 460 4.42 -24.46 18.54
N PHE A 461 4.02 -23.19 18.34
CA PHE A 461 2.66 -22.80 18.02
C PHE A 461 2.19 -23.28 16.65
N CYS A 462 0.89 -23.65 16.59
CA CYS A 462 0.09 -23.80 15.39
C CYS A 462 -1.25 -23.09 15.61
N LEU A 463 -1.90 -22.59 14.57
CA LEU A 463 -3.23 -21.95 14.70
C LEU A 463 -4.27 -22.93 15.26
N SER A 464 -4.17 -24.21 14.94
CA SER A 464 -5.01 -25.28 15.47
C SER A 464 -4.96 -25.41 16.99
N ASP A 465 -3.88 -24.97 17.66
CA ASP A 465 -3.77 -25.00 19.12
C ASP A 465 -4.83 -24.12 19.80
N PHE A 466 -5.41 -23.16 19.08
CA PHE A 466 -6.39 -22.21 19.61
C PHE A 466 -7.86 -22.63 19.39
N VAL A 467 -8.09 -23.84 18.91
CA VAL A 467 -9.41 -24.48 18.78
C VAL A 467 -9.40 -25.78 19.54
N ALA A 468 -10.46 -26.07 20.27
CA ALA A 468 -10.53 -27.27 21.12
C ALA A 468 -10.38 -28.57 20.32
N PRO A 469 -9.53 -29.51 20.76
CA PRO A 469 -9.39 -30.81 20.14
C PRO A 469 -10.73 -31.59 20.16
N LYS A 470 -11.01 -32.29 19.07
CA LYS A 470 -12.24 -33.08 18.90
C LYS A 470 -12.40 -34.17 19.99
N ASP A 471 -11.31 -34.79 20.39
CA ASP A 471 -11.25 -35.81 21.41
C ASP A 471 -11.45 -35.27 22.86
N SER A 472 -11.32 -33.95 23.05
CA SER A 472 -11.64 -33.31 24.33
C SER A 472 -13.14 -33.31 24.63
N GLY A 473 -13.99 -33.49 23.62
CA GLY A 473 -15.45 -33.39 23.74
C GLY A 473 -15.95 -31.94 23.94
N VAL A 474 -15.07 -30.94 23.88
CA VAL A 474 -15.43 -29.52 24.02
C VAL A 474 -15.90 -28.98 22.68
N ALA A 475 -17.07 -28.39 22.65
CA ALA A 475 -17.59 -27.71 21.46
C ALA A 475 -16.91 -26.34 21.29
N ASP A 476 -16.27 -26.12 20.16
CA ASP A 476 -15.58 -24.85 19.83
C ASP A 476 -15.95 -24.36 18.44
N TYR A 477 -15.44 -23.21 18.06
CA TYR A 477 -15.84 -22.52 16.84
C TYR A 477 -14.63 -21.83 16.17
N MET A 478 -14.74 -21.63 14.86
CA MET A 478 -13.80 -20.86 14.06
C MET A 478 -14.59 -19.99 13.10
N GLY A 479 -14.04 -18.82 12.77
CA GLY A 479 -14.66 -17.94 11.80
C GLY A 479 -13.74 -17.60 10.63
N GLY A 480 -14.35 -16.98 9.62
CA GLY A 480 -13.64 -16.40 8.48
C GLY A 480 -14.29 -15.11 8.03
N PHE A 481 -13.54 -14.31 7.27
CA PHE A 481 -14.03 -13.06 6.70
C PHE A 481 -13.37 -12.74 5.37
N ALA A 482 -14.10 -12.00 4.55
CA ALA A 482 -13.56 -11.29 3.40
C ALA A 482 -14.29 -9.95 3.29
N VAL A 483 -13.52 -8.87 3.11
CA VAL A 483 -14.01 -7.50 3.01
C VAL A 483 -13.35 -6.80 1.83
N THR A 484 -14.07 -5.88 1.19
CA THR A 484 -13.52 -5.02 0.15
C THR A 484 -14.17 -3.64 0.17
N THR A 485 -13.39 -2.63 -0.20
CA THR A 485 -13.85 -1.27 -0.46
C THR A 485 -13.48 -0.81 -1.87
N GLY A 486 -13.04 -1.74 -2.73
CA GLY A 486 -12.54 -1.45 -4.06
C GLY A 486 -13.61 -1.31 -5.16
N HIS A 487 -14.87 -1.62 -4.88
CA HIS A 487 -15.93 -1.50 -5.88
C HIS A 487 -16.21 -0.04 -6.23
N GLY A 488 -16.17 0.28 -7.51
CA GLY A 488 -16.38 1.63 -8.06
C GLY A 488 -15.07 2.40 -8.32
N ILE A 489 -13.93 1.89 -7.89
CA ILE A 489 -12.64 2.59 -7.98
C ILE A 489 -12.21 2.87 -9.43
N ASP A 490 -12.45 1.93 -10.34
CA ASP A 490 -11.93 1.97 -11.72
C ASP A 490 -12.43 3.18 -12.50
N GLU A 491 -13.71 3.56 -12.33
CA GLU A 491 -14.30 4.73 -12.99
C GLU A 491 -13.57 6.03 -12.59
N HIS A 492 -13.30 6.18 -11.31
CA HIS A 492 -12.67 7.39 -10.77
C HIS A 492 -11.17 7.43 -11.08
N VAL A 493 -10.48 6.28 -11.04
CA VAL A 493 -9.09 6.17 -11.47
C VAL A 493 -8.97 6.55 -12.95
N ALA A 494 -9.79 5.95 -13.84
CA ALA A 494 -9.79 6.27 -15.27
C ALA A 494 -10.06 7.76 -15.53
N ARG A 495 -10.94 8.40 -14.76
CA ARG A 495 -11.20 9.85 -14.83
C ARG A 495 -9.96 10.67 -14.49
N PHE A 496 -9.21 10.30 -13.45
CA PHE A 496 -7.97 10.99 -13.08
C PHE A 496 -6.88 10.77 -14.12
N GLU A 497 -6.70 9.55 -14.59
CA GLU A 497 -5.71 9.20 -15.63
C GLU A 497 -5.96 9.93 -16.95
N ALA A 498 -7.23 10.03 -17.38
CA ALA A 498 -7.63 10.81 -18.56
C ALA A 498 -7.29 12.31 -18.45
N ASN A 499 -7.18 12.84 -17.22
CA ASN A 499 -6.77 14.20 -16.94
C ASN A 499 -5.28 14.33 -16.56
N HIS A 500 -4.47 13.28 -16.81
CA HIS A 500 -3.05 13.22 -16.43
C HIS A 500 -2.81 13.47 -14.94
N ASP A 501 -3.75 13.04 -14.08
CA ASP A 501 -3.74 13.28 -12.64
C ASP A 501 -3.35 12.02 -11.86
N ASP A 502 -2.14 11.55 -12.08
CA ASP A 502 -1.59 10.38 -11.38
C ASP A 502 -1.59 10.57 -9.84
N TYR A 503 -1.44 11.83 -9.38
CA TYR A 503 -1.45 12.13 -7.95
C TYR A 503 -2.78 11.71 -7.29
N ASN A 504 -3.91 12.14 -7.85
CA ASN A 504 -5.21 11.78 -7.33
C ASN A 504 -5.59 10.32 -7.63
N ALA A 505 -5.13 9.73 -8.73
CA ALA A 505 -5.31 8.31 -9.01
C ALA A 505 -4.62 7.43 -7.95
N ILE A 506 -3.36 7.72 -7.62
CA ILE A 506 -2.61 7.04 -6.56
C ILE A 506 -3.23 7.30 -5.18
N MET A 507 -3.62 8.55 -4.89
CA MET A 507 -4.28 8.93 -3.64
C MET A 507 -5.54 8.10 -3.40
N LEU A 508 -6.40 7.97 -4.42
CA LEU A 508 -7.63 7.19 -4.34
C LEU A 508 -7.35 5.71 -4.03
N LYS A 509 -6.38 5.11 -4.72
CA LYS A 509 -5.98 3.72 -4.47
C LYS A 509 -5.45 3.54 -3.04
N CYS A 510 -4.60 4.44 -2.57
CA CYS A 510 -4.10 4.41 -1.19
C CYS A 510 -5.22 4.52 -0.15
N LEU A 511 -6.21 5.39 -0.38
CA LEU A 511 -7.35 5.56 0.54
C LEU A 511 -8.29 4.35 0.50
N ALA A 512 -8.52 3.75 -0.66
CA ALA A 512 -9.30 2.52 -0.77
C ALA A 512 -8.67 1.39 0.05
N ASP A 513 -7.35 1.20 -0.04
CA ASP A 513 -6.62 0.21 0.78
C ASP A 513 -6.75 0.50 2.28
N ARG A 514 -6.65 1.77 2.69
CA ARG A 514 -6.82 2.12 4.12
C ARG A 514 -8.23 1.85 4.61
N LEU A 515 -9.24 2.12 3.77
CA LEU A 515 -10.64 1.80 4.10
C LEU A 515 -10.87 0.28 4.18
N ALA A 516 -10.25 -0.53 3.33
CA ALA A 516 -10.36 -1.99 3.40
C ALA A 516 -9.76 -2.55 4.71
N GLU A 517 -8.59 -2.05 5.12
CA GLU A 517 -7.98 -2.42 6.40
C GLU A 517 -8.83 -1.96 7.59
N ALA A 518 -9.34 -0.74 7.56
CA ALA A 518 -10.27 -0.23 8.57
C ALA A 518 -11.56 -1.06 8.62
N PHE A 519 -12.02 -1.57 7.49
CA PHE A 519 -13.20 -2.44 7.40
C PHE A 519 -12.92 -3.82 8.03
N ALA A 520 -11.75 -4.41 7.78
CA ALA A 520 -11.35 -5.64 8.43
C ALA A 520 -11.28 -5.47 9.96
N GLU A 521 -10.74 -4.33 10.45
CA GLU A 521 -10.72 -4.00 11.88
C GLU A 521 -12.14 -3.84 12.44
N ARG A 522 -13.00 -3.07 11.75
CA ARG A 522 -14.39 -2.86 12.17
C ARG A 522 -15.20 -4.14 12.22
N MET A 523 -15.04 -5.00 11.22
CA MET A 523 -15.73 -6.30 11.20
C MET A 523 -15.23 -7.21 12.31
N HIS A 524 -13.92 -7.24 12.59
CA HIS A 524 -13.38 -8.00 13.72
C HIS A 524 -13.91 -7.47 15.07
N GLU A 525 -13.99 -6.14 15.25
CA GLU A 525 -14.63 -5.53 16.44
C GLU A 525 -16.08 -6.00 16.58
N ARG A 526 -16.86 -5.98 15.50
CA ARG A 526 -18.25 -6.45 15.52
C ARG A 526 -18.36 -7.95 15.81
N VAL A 527 -17.43 -8.74 15.27
CA VAL A 527 -17.38 -10.18 15.60
C VAL A 527 -17.12 -10.37 17.08
N ARG A 528 -16.17 -9.69 17.68
CA ARG A 528 -15.86 -9.78 19.11
C ARG A 528 -17.03 -9.36 20.00
N LYS A 529 -17.75 -8.32 19.61
CA LYS A 529 -18.80 -7.69 20.43
C LYS A 529 -20.21 -8.20 20.15
N GLU A 530 -20.53 -8.46 18.87
CA GLU A 530 -21.91 -8.70 18.43
C GLU A 530 -22.12 -10.13 17.93
N PHE A 531 -21.39 -10.55 16.86
CA PHE A 531 -21.69 -11.81 16.17
C PHE A 531 -21.19 -13.04 16.92
N TRP A 532 -20.00 -12.97 17.49
CA TRP A 532 -19.49 -13.99 18.39
C TRP A 532 -19.78 -13.65 19.85
N GLY A 533 -19.51 -12.43 20.27
CA GLY A 533 -19.89 -11.90 21.57
C GLY A 533 -18.93 -12.22 22.72
N TYR A 534 -17.72 -12.74 22.44
CA TYR A 534 -16.76 -13.09 23.49
C TYR A 534 -16.07 -11.88 24.16
N ALA A 535 -16.29 -10.69 23.66
CA ALA A 535 -15.79 -9.43 24.22
C ALA A 535 -16.85 -8.31 24.11
N ALA A 536 -18.10 -8.59 24.51
CA ALA A 536 -19.24 -7.67 24.38
C ALA A 536 -19.01 -6.29 25.03
N ASP A 537 -18.28 -6.25 26.14
CA ASP A 537 -17.98 -5.03 26.90
C ASP A 537 -16.68 -4.34 26.47
N GLU A 538 -16.04 -4.77 25.37
CA GLU A 538 -14.77 -4.20 24.89
C GLU A 538 -14.93 -2.72 24.52
N GLN A 539 -14.03 -1.88 25.07
CA GLN A 539 -13.91 -0.45 24.74
C GLN A 539 -12.44 -0.14 24.49
N LEU A 540 -12.01 -0.25 23.25
CA LEU A 540 -10.65 0.01 22.81
C LEU A 540 -10.61 1.27 21.95
N SER A 541 -9.60 2.12 22.18
CA SER A 541 -9.29 3.23 21.26
C SER A 541 -8.70 2.68 19.95
N ASN A 542 -8.73 3.47 18.88
CA ASN A 542 -8.13 3.07 17.60
C ASN A 542 -6.64 2.74 17.77
N GLU A 543 -5.89 3.49 18.57
CA GLU A 543 -4.49 3.18 18.89
C GLU A 543 -4.33 1.80 19.56
N ALA A 544 -5.25 1.43 20.45
CA ALA A 544 -5.22 0.13 21.10
C ALA A 544 -5.59 -1.00 20.12
N LEU A 545 -6.49 -0.75 19.16
CA LEU A 545 -6.82 -1.68 18.07
C LEU A 545 -5.61 -1.89 17.15
N ILE A 546 -4.94 -0.83 16.71
CA ILE A 546 -3.72 -0.89 15.89
C ILE A 546 -2.61 -1.67 16.62
N ARG A 547 -2.52 -1.56 17.94
CA ARG A 547 -1.58 -2.32 18.78
C ARG A 547 -2.06 -3.72 19.17
N GLU A 548 -3.11 -4.21 18.56
CA GLU A 548 -3.67 -5.57 18.77
C GLU A 548 -3.97 -5.90 20.24
N LYS A 549 -4.52 -4.94 21.01
CA LYS A 549 -4.85 -5.13 22.43
C LYS A 549 -6.18 -5.85 22.66
N TYR A 550 -6.86 -6.25 21.62
CA TYR A 550 -8.09 -7.03 21.67
C TYR A 550 -7.83 -8.51 22.00
N LYS A 551 -8.88 -9.22 22.40
CA LYS A 551 -8.87 -10.68 22.57
C LYS A 551 -9.14 -11.36 21.22
N GLY A 552 -8.57 -12.54 21.03
CA GLY A 552 -8.68 -13.25 19.76
C GLY A 552 -7.67 -12.73 18.73
N ILE A 553 -7.65 -13.34 17.55
CA ILE A 553 -6.80 -12.95 16.42
C ILE A 553 -7.54 -13.12 15.09
N ARG A 554 -7.05 -12.43 14.04
CA ARG A 554 -7.54 -12.56 12.66
C ARG A 554 -6.40 -12.86 11.66
N PRO A 555 -5.72 -14.01 11.78
CA PRO A 555 -4.64 -14.35 10.87
C PRO A 555 -5.15 -14.56 9.44
N ALA A 556 -4.31 -14.21 8.45
CA ALA A 556 -4.63 -14.32 7.03
C ALA A 556 -3.72 -15.31 6.31
N PRO A 557 -4.24 -16.09 5.34
CA PRO A 557 -3.41 -16.88 4.42
C PRO A 557 -2.42 -16.00 3.63
N GLY A 558 -1.15 -16.44 3.60
CA GLY A 558 -0.03 -15.68 3.04
C GLY A 558 0.73 -14.81 4.05
N TYR A 559 0.31 -14.80 5.33
CA TYR A 559 0.94 -14.06 6.42
C TYR A 559 1.69 -14.99 7.39
N PRO A 560 2.54 -14.46 8.28
CA PRO A 560 3.47 -15.28 9.06
C PRO A 560 2.87 -16.44 9.85
N ALA A 561 1.64 -16.31 10.37
CA ALA A 561 0.97 -17.39 11.12
C ALA A 561 0.29 -18.44 10.24
N CYS A 562 0.03 -18.09 8.97
CA CYS A 562 -0.59 -18.96 7.96
C CYS A 562 0.08 -18.71 6.60
N PRO A 563 1.35 -19.13 6.40
CA PRO A 563 2.13 -18.70 5.23
C PRO A 563 1.65 -19.26 3.90
N ASP A 564 0.86 -20.32 3.89
CA ASP A 564 0.32 -20.93 2.67
C ASP A 564 -0.84 -20.10 2.09
N HIS A 565 -0.63 -19.53 0.91
CA HIS A 565 -1.67 -18.80 0.19
C HIS A 565 -2.83 -19.68 -0.27
N THR A 566 -2.62 -20.98 -0.46
CA THR A 566 -3.67 -21.89 -0.94
C THR A 566 -4.80 -22.10 0.07
N GLU A 567 -4.57 -21.83 1.35
CA GLU A 567 -5.62 -21.79 2.37
C GLU A 567 -6.69 -20.72 2.09
N LYS A 568 -6.37 -19.69 1.29
CA LYS A 568 -7.35 -18.70 0.85
C LYS A 568 -8.40 -19.32 -0.09
N GLY A 569 -8.05 -20.33 -0.87
CA GLY A 569 -9.01 -21.09 -1.67
C GLY A 569 -10.09 -21.74 -0.80
N LEU A 570 -9.69 -22.37 0.32
CA LEU A 570 -10.64 -22.94 1.28
C LEU A 570 -11.53 -21.85 1.91
N LEU A 571 -10.97 -20.69 2.23
CA LEU A 571 -11.75 -19.55 2.73
C LEU A 571 -12.78 -19.08 1.70
N TRP A 572 -12.42 -19.06 0.39
CA TRP A 572 -13.35 -18.73 -0.70
C TRP A 572 -14.45 -19.76 -0.84
N ASP A 573 -14.12 -21.05 -0.78
CA ASP A 573 -15.12 -22.12 -0.80
C ASP A 573 -16.06 -22.06 0.40
N LEU A 574 -15.57 -21.68 1.57
CA LEU A 574 -16.36 -21.56 2.79
C LEU A 574 -17.29 -20.34 2.78
N LEU A 575 -16.80 -19.16 2.37
CA LEU A 575 -17.53 -17.90 2.47
C LEU A 575 -18.25 -17.49 1.19
N LYS A 576 -17.80 -17.99 0.02
CA LYS A 576 -18.32 -17.64 -1.30
C LYS A 576 -18.30 -16.12 -1.58
N PRO A 577 -17.17 -15.44 -1.39
CA PRO A 577 -17.13 -13.98 -1.57
C PRO A 577 -17.28 -13.56 -3.02
N ASP A 578 -16.90 -14.40 -3.98
CA ASP A 578 -17.15 -14.21 -5.42
C ASP A 578 -18.65 -14.15 -5.76
N GLU A 579 -19.47 -15.03 -5.14
CA GLU A 579 -20.91 -15.08 -5.34
C GLU A 579 -21.68 -14.01 -4.53
N THR A 580 -21.16 -13.61 -3.38
CA THR A 580 -21.90 -12.81 -2.39
C THR A 580 -21.54 -11.32 -2.38
N ILE A 581 -20.29 -10.99 -2.65
CA ILE A 581 -19.78 -9.62 -2.58
C ILE A 581 -18.95 -9.21 -3.81
N ASP A 582 -18.94 -10.02 -4.88
CA ASP A 582 -18.20 -9.81 -6.13
C ASP A 582 -16.68 -9.64 -5.89
N LEU A 583 -16.11 -10.33 -4.90
CA LEU A 583 -14.69 -10.33 -4.59
C LEU A 583 -14.05 -11.63 -5.07
N ASN A 584 -13.18 -11.53 -6.08
CA ASN A 584 -12.55 -12.66 -6.73
C ASN A 584 -11.11 -12.86 -6.26
N ILE A 585 -10.52 -14.02 -6.57
CA ILE A 585 -9.08 -14.29 -6.41
C ILE A 585 -8.47 -14.74 -7.73
N THR A 586 -7.21 -14.38 -7.94
CA THR A 586 -6.41 -14.85 -9.07
C THR A 586 -5.90 -16.28 -8.84
N GLU A 587 -5.26 -16.87 -9.84
CA GLU A 587 -4.56 -18.17 -9.72
C GLU A 587 -3.42 -18.16 -8.69
N SER A 588 -2.92 -16.98 -8.32
CA SER A 588 -1.93 -16.78 -7.27
C SER A 588 -2.54 -16.31 -5.94
N TYR A 589 -3.86 -16.40 -5.81
CA TYR A 589 -4.63 -15.99 -4.64
C TYR A 589 -4.55 -14.49 -4.28
N ALA A 590 -4.22 -13.62 -5.23
CA ALA A 590 -4.42 -12.18 -5.08
C ALA A 590 -5.91 -11.83 -5.21
N MET A 591 -6.40 -10.93 -4.36
CA MET A 591 -7.80 -10.52 -4.35
C MET A 591 -8.07 -9.42 -5.36
N PHE A 592 -9.24 -9.46 -6.01
CA PHE A 592 -9.70 -8.43 -6.94
C PHE A 592 -11.19 -8.11 -6.71
N PRO A 593 -11.59 -6.84 -6.43
CA PRO A 593 -10.75 -5.63 -6.38
C PRO A 593 -9.60 -5.68 -5.37
N THR A 594 -8.51 -4.93 -5.63
CA THR A 594 -7.26 -4.98 -4.86
C THR A 594 -7.44 -4.51 -3.42
N ALA A 595 -8.26 -3.46 -3.20
CA ALA A 595 -8.56 -2.93 -1.87
C ALA A 595 -9.47 -3.92 -1.10
N ALA A 596 -8.87 -4.99 -0.60
CA ALA A 596 -9.54 -6.10 0.06
C ALA A 596 -8.68 -6.76 1.14
N VAL A 597 -9.32 -7.31 2.17
CA VAL A 597 -8.68 -8.07 3.25
C VAL A 597 -9.49 -9.33 3.53
N SER A 598 -8.82 -10.44 3.79
CA SER A 598 -9.48 -11.70 4.15
C SER A 598 -8.67 -12.49 5.17
N GLY A 599 -9.32 -13.33 5.97
CA GLY A 599 -8.64 -14.15 6.97
C GLY A 599 -9.58 -14.96 7.84
N TRP A 600 -9.00 -15.57 8.83
CA TRP A 600 -9.67 -16.41 9.81
C TRP A 600 -9.90 -15.67 11.12
N TYR A 601 -10.89 -16.09 11.93
CA TYR A 601 -11.11 -15.59 13.28
C TYR A 601 -10.94 -16.71 14.31
N PHE A 602 -10.13 -16.43 15.34
CA PHE A 602 -9.93 -17.30 16.51
C PHE A 602 -10.27 -16.53 17.77
N ALA A 603 -11.15 -17.09 18.60
CA ALA A 603 -11.69 -16.41 19.79
C ALA A 603 -10.99 -16.80 21.10
N HIS A 604 -10.11 -17.82 21.10
CA HIS A 604 -9.47 -18.27 22.32
C HIS A 604 -8.69 -17.13 23.00
N PRO A 605 -8.86 -16.86 24.30
CA PRO A 605 -8.29 -15.67 24.97
C PRO A 605 -6.75 -15.66 25.03
N LYS A 606 -6.11 -16.81 24.83
CA LYS A 606 -4.65 -16.94 24.75
C LYS A 606 -4.13 -16.97 23.31
N SER A 607 -5.02 -16.85 22.32
CA SER A 607 -4.57 -16.77 20.93
C SER A 607 -3.69 -15.53 20.71
N ARG A 608 -2.67 -15.68 19.91
CA ARG A 608 -1.70 -14.62 19.58
C ARG A 608 -1.13 -14.83 18.20
N TYR A 609 -0.64 -13.77 17.61
CA TYR A 609 0.12 -13.86 16.37
C TYR A 609 1.51 -14.45 16.64
N PHE A 610 1.98 -15.26 15.69
CA PHE A 610 3.30 -15.87 15.67
C PHE A 610 3.76 -16.02 14.21
N GLY A 611 5.01 -16.40 13.99
CA GLY A 611 5.54 -16.62 12.64
C GLY A 611 6.02 -18.05 12.47
N VAL A 612 5.49 -18.73 11.46
CA VAL A 612 6.00 -20.02 10.98
C VAL A 612 7.14 -19.73 10.00
N SER A 613 8.30 -20.25 10.29
CA SER A 613 9.49 -20.12 9.44
C SER A 613 10.44 -21.29 9.69
N ASN A 614 11.32 -21.57 8.75
CA ASN A 614 12.30 -22.66 8.83
C ASN A 614 11.61 -24.00 9.11
N ILE A 615 10.67 -24.41 8.24
CA ILE A 615 10.01 -25.71 8.35
C ILE A 615 10.82 -26.81 7.66
N GLY A 616 10.87 -27.98 8.27
CA GLY A 616 11.60 -29.14 7.77
C GLY A 616 10.82 -29.89 6.70
N ARG A 617 11.54 -30.74 5.95
CA ARG A 617 10.97 -31.58 4.92
C ARG A 617 9.89 -32.54 5.47
N ASP A 618 10.06 -33.01 6.71
CA ASP A 618 9.10 -33.85 7.40
C ASP A 618 7.72 -33.19 7.52
N GLN A 619 7.67 -31.90 7.86
CA GLN A 619 6.41 -31.17 7.90
C GLN A 619 5.83 -30.91 6.50
N VAL A 620 6.68 -30.60 5.53
CA VAL A 620 6.23 -30.39 4.13
C VAL A 620 5.59 -31.66 3.57
N GLU A 621 6.18 -32.83 3.80
CA GLU A 621 5.64 -34.12 3.37
C GLU A 621 4.31 -34.43 4.08
N ASP A 622 4.23 -34.19 5.39
CA ASP A 622 2.99 -34.36 6.17
C ASP A 622 1.90 -33.40 5.68
N TYR A 623 2.25 -32.13 5.46
CA TYR A 623 1.32 -31.10 5.00
C TYR A 623 0.80 -31.39 3.59
N ALA A 624 1.68 -31.76 2.65
CA ALA A 624 1.32 -32.18 1.30
C ALA A 624 0.29 -33.32 1.31
N LYS A 625 0.55 -34.34 2.15
CA LYS A 625 -0.36 -35.48 2.32
C LYS A 625 -1.73 -35.05 2.88
N ARG A 626 -1.78 -34.19 3.90
CA ARG A 626 -3.03 -33.69 4.50
C ARG A 626 -3.87 -32.90 3.52
N LYS A 627 -3.22 -32.07 2.67
CA LYS A 627 -3.88 -31.27 1.63
C LYS A 627 -4.18 -32.02 0.33
N GLY A 628 -3.64 -33.22 0.15
CA GLY A 628 -3.76 -33.96 -1.11
C GLY A 628 -2.97 -33.33 -2.26
N MET A 629 -1.90 -32.58 -1.95
CA MET A 629 -0.98 -31.96 -2.90
C MET A 629 0.28 -32.80 -3.09
N THR A 630 1.02 -32.54 -4.17
CA THR A 630 2.37 -33.10 -4.31
C THR A 630 3.36 -32.33 -3.43
N VAL A 631 4.46 -32.99 -3.02
CA VAL A 631 5.52 -32.33 -2.24
C VAL A 631 6.10 -31.15 -3.01
N ALA A 632 6.38 -31.30 -4.30
CA ALA A 632 6.91 -30.22 -5.14
C ALA A 632 5.97 -29.01 -5.24
N GLU A 633 4.67 -29.23 -5.32
CA GLU A 633 3.68 -28.16 -5.32
C GLU A 633 3.61 -27.45 -3.96
N THR A 634 3.68 -28.22 -2.87
CA THR A 634 3.71 -27.70 -1.51
C THR A 634 4.98 -26.88 -1.26
N GLU A 635 6.14 -27.37 -1.69
CA GLU A 635 7.43 -26.67 -1.62
C GLU A 635 7.39 -25.34 -2.38
N LYS A 636 6.73 -25.28 -3.53
CA LYS A 636 6.54 -24.04 -4.29
C LYS A 636 5.80 -22.99 -3.47
N TRP A 637 4.66 -23.33 -2.85
CA TRP A 637 3.87 -22.39 -2.05
C TRP A 637 4.53 -22.00 -0.74
N LEU A 638 5.34 -22.88 -0.17
CA LEU A 638 6.03 -22.68 1.11
C LEU A 638 7.50 -22.23 0.97
N ALA A 639 7.98 -22.01 -0.25
CA ALA A 639 9.37 -21.67 -0.53
C ALA A 639 10.02 -20.63 0.41
N PRO A 640 9.34 -19.52 0.81
CA PRO A 640 9.92 -18.52 1.70
C PRO A 640 10.16 -19.01 3.14
N VAL A 641 9.50 -20.06 3.57
CA VAL A 641 9.53 -20.55 4.95
C VAL A 641 10.23 -21.91 5.11
N LEU A 642 10.77 -22.48 4.03
CA LEU A 642 11.52 -23.73 4.07
C LEU A 642 12.89 -23.55 4.77
N ASP A 643 13.33 -24.59 5.48
CA ASP A 643 14.70 -24.68 6.05
C ASP A 643 15.70 -25.34 5.09
N TYR A 644 15.27 -25.76 3.92
CA TYR A 644 16.06 -26.43 2.91
C TYR A 644 15.75 -25.87 1.51
N ASP A 645 16.64 -26.09 0.55
CA ASP A 645 16.39 -25.81 -0.85
C ASP A 645 15.72 -27.04 -1.50
N PRO A 646 14.54 -26.89 -2.14
CA PRO A 646 13.91 -27.96 -2.90
C PRO A 646 14.81 -28.49 -4.01
N GLU A 647 14.75 -29.80 -4.28
CA GLU A 647 15.51 -30.47 -5.36
C GLU A 647 14.97 -30.12 -6.75
#